data_5203b5db0dc370088e929f8d41a765f1
#
_entry.id   5203b5db0dc370088e929f8d41a765f1
#
_cell.length_a   1.000
_cell.length_b   1.000
_cell.length_c   1.000
_cell.angle_alpha   90.00
_cell.angle_beta   90.00
_cell.angle_gamma   90.00
#
_symmetry.space_group_name_H-M   'P 1'
#
loop_
_entity.id
_entity.type
_entity.pdbx_description
1 polymer ?
#
loop_
_entity_poly.entity_id
_entity_poly.type
_entity_poly.pdbx_seq_one_letter_code
_entity_poly.pdbx_strand_id
1 'polypeptide(L)'
;MDKRTITGFVLIALILFGFAWWQQPSAEQVAQQRAEFVKDSIASAKKAQTAKLTAEKQAQLKAAQATDTTALFYAALNGKAQDIILKNSKVELTLSTKGGVVKKAVIKNYIGHNIAVKDGSQDQKDVTLFSGDDQSLNFMLAAKNSNIETKDLIFTPSNVTDSTVTLTAVAGEGKTLTLNYTLGKDYLLNMSLQAEGMGGLFAPNYNQIDINWQERCKQQERGFTFENRYATLTYKKHDGGTDYLSETSEKEETTEDPMDWVAFKNQFFSAVMIAKDNFATGAKLKSTPLEKSSHYLKHYEANMKAGFDPTGKRPSEFEFYFGPNDFRLLQSVETESKFAKELDMERLVYLGWPLFRIINRWFTLYVFDWLSKVFPMGVVLILITLLLKLITFPMVKKSYMSSAKMRVLKPKLDEATKQFNKPEDQMQKQQAMMQKYSEYGVSPLSGCLPMLIQMPIWIAMFNFVPNAIQLRGQSFLWMHDLSTFDPIFSWGHDVWLVGDHISLTCILFCGANLLYTWFTMQQQKDQMVGQQADQMKMMQWMMFGMPLFFFFMFNDYSSGLNFYYFISLFFSAAIMWALRKTTNEEKLLAILEARREERKNNPKNNMGSGLFARMQALQELQKQQQEEIRRKQDELNKKKKGL
;
A
#
# COMPACT_ATOMS: atom_id res chain seq x y z
N MET A 1 -24.50 13.07 -31.69
CA MET A 1 -24.76 13.36 -30.26
C MET A 1 -25.96 14.30 -30.21
N ASP A 2 -26.95 13.96 -29.42
CA ASP A 2 -28.16 14.79 -29.24
C ASP A 2 -27.77 16.07 -28.47
N LYS A 3 -28.34 17.22 -28.86
CA LYS A 3 -28.08 18.55 -28.24
C LYS A 3 -28.22 18.49 -26.70
N ARG A 4 -29.14 17.65 -26.17
CA ARG A 4 -29.38 17.46 -24.74
C ARG A 4 -28.21 16.76 -24.02
N THR A 5 -27.51 15.86 -24.69
CA THR A 5 -26.33 15.15 -24.14
C THR A 5 -25.13 16.09 -24.06
N ILE A 6 -24.94 16.94 -25.08
CA ILE A 6 -23.90 17.99 -25.08
C ILE A 6 -24.16 19.00 -23.96
N THR A 7 -25.44 19.43 -23.81
CA THR A 7 -25.84 20.34 -22.72
C THR A 7 -25.58 19.71 -21.33
N GLY A 8 -25.82 18.40 -21.18
CA GLY A 8 -25.51 17.68 -19.93
C GLY A 8 -24.02 17.67 -19.61
N PHE A 9 -23.16 17.39 -20.59
CA PHE A 9 -21.70 17.44 -20.41
C PHE A 9 -21.19 18.86 -20.09
N VAL A 10 -21.70 19.86 -20.80
CA VAL A 10 -21.37 21.26 -20.53
C VAL A 10 -21.84 21.67 -19.13
N LEU A 11 -23.01 21.22 -18.69
CA LEU A 11 -23.53 21.50 -17.35
C LEU A 11 -22.69 20.82 -16.25
N ILE A 12 -22.26 19.57 -16.44
CA ILE A 12 -21.36 18.87 -15.51
C ILE A 12 -20.00 19.54 -15.48
N ALA A 13 -19.44 19.91 -16.64
CA ALA A 13 -18.19 20.65 -16.71
C ALA A 13 -18.30 22.02 -16.03
N LEU A 14 -19.41 22.75 -16.23
CA LEU A 14 -19.68 24.02 -15.55
C LEU A 14 -19.87 23.86 -14.04
N ILE A 15 -20.51 22.78 -13.58
CA ILE A 15 -20.65 22.48 -12.13
C ILE A 15 -19.28 22.16 -11.54
N LEU A 16 -18.47 21.35 -12.20
CA LEU A 16 -17.11 21.02 -11.74
C LEU A 16 -16.19 22.25 -11.77
N PHE A 17 -16.31 23.09 -12.81
CA PHE A 17 -15.57 24.35 -12.91
C PHE A 17 -16.07 25.37 -11.87
N GLY A 18 -17.39 25.48 -11.68
CA GLY A 18 -18.00 26.33 -10.67
C GLY A 18 -17.66 25.89 -9.25
N PHE A 19 -17.60 24.58 -9.00
CA PHE A 19 -17.16 24.02 -7.71
C PHE A 19 -15.66 24.25 -7.48
N ALA A 20 -14.83 24.06 -8.50
CA ALA A 20 -13.39 24.37 -8.43
C ALA A 20 -13.14 25.87 -8.24
N TRP A 21 -13.96 26.73 -8.85
CA TRP A 21 -13.88 28.18 -8.65
C TRP A 21 -14.39 28.61 -7.27
N TRP A 22 -15.45 27.99 -6.77
CA TRP A 22 -15.95 28.23 -5.42
C TRP A 22 -14.98 27.74 -4.33
N GLN A 23 -14.23 26.70 -4.60
CA GLN A 23 -13.14 26.21 -3.73
C GLN A 23 -11.84 27.02 -3.85
N GLN A 24 -11.75 28.00 -4.75
CA GLN A 24 -10.56 28.86 -4.78
C GLN A 24 -10.48 29.62 -3.45
N PRO A 25 -9.34 29.56 -2.75
CA PRO A 25 -9.15 30.25 -1.50
C PRO A 25 -9.34 31.75 -1.72
N SER A 26 -10.04 32.41 -0.83
CA SER A 26 -10.25 33.88 -0.89
C SER A 26 -8.90 34.62 -0.88
N ALA A 27 -8.87 35.84 -1.42
CA ALA A 27 -7.66 36.66 -1.43
C ALA A 27 -7.05 36.82 -0.02
N GLU A 28 -7.89 36.85 1.02
CA GLU A 28 -7.45 36.84 2.44
C GLU A 28 -6.80 35.52 2.84
N GLN A 29 -7.36 34.37 2.45
CA GLN A 29 -6.77 33.05 2.72
C GLN A 29 -5.44 32.88 1.99
N VAL A 30 -5.33 33.34 0.76
CA VAL A 30 -4.06 33.36 0.00
C VAL A 30 -3.03 34.28 0.66
N ALA A 31 -3.46 35.44 1.15
CA ALA A 31 -2.59 36.35 1.88
C ALA A 31 -2.13 35.77 3.22
N GLN A 32 -3.03 35.10 3.97
CA GLN A 32 -2.69 34.39 5.20
C GLN A 32 -1.73 33.21 4.95
N GLN A 33 -1.99 32.38 3.93
CA GLN A 33 -1.07 31.29 3.51
C GLN A 33 0.30 31.81 3.08
N ARG A 34 0.34 32.95 2.35
CA ARG A 34 1.61 33.60 2.02
C ARG A 34 2.33 34.16 3.25
N ALA A 35 1.61 34.75 4.18
CA ALA A 35 2.19 35.25 5.43
C ALA A 35 2.71 34.10 6.32
N GLU A 36 1.97 32.99 6.42
CA GLU A 36 2.43 31.77 7.09
C GLU A 36 3.66 31.17 6.38
N PHE A 37 3.62 31.02 5.06
CA PHE A 37 4.75 30.52 4.28
C PHE A 37 6.01 31.40 4.43
N VAL A 38 5.86 32.72 4.43
CA VAL A 38 6.99 33.65 4.67
C VAL A 38 7.48 33.52 6.12
N LYS A 39 6.59 33.39 7.09
CA LYS A 39 6.95 33.20 8.51
C LYS A 39 7.67 31.89 8.73
N ASP A 40 7.20 30.80 8.12
CA ASP A 40 7.84 29.47 8.17
C ASP A 40 9.16 29.45 7.40
N SER A 41 9.23 30.16 6.28
CA SER A 41 10.47 30.32 5.51
C SER A 41 11.52 31.12 6.28
N ILE A 42 11.14 32.19 6.99
CA ILE A 42 12.04 32.95 7.88
C ILE A 42 12.44 32.11 9.09
N ALA A 43 11.51 31.37 9.68
CA ALA A 43 11.78 30.49 10.80
C ALA A 43 12.75 29.35 10.43
N SER A 44 12.54 28.73 9.26
CA SER A 44 13.41 27.68 8.73
C SER A 44 14.78 28.23 8.33
N ALA A 45 14.86 29.42 7.70
CA ALA A 45 16.13 30.08 7.41
C ALA A 45 16.91 30.44 8.69
N LYS A 46 16.22 30.93 9.73
CA LYS A 46 16.82 31.22 11.02
C LYS A 46 17.29 29.96 11.75
N LYS A 47 16.50 28.87 11.66
CA LYS A 47 16.85 27.54 12.19
C LYS A 47 18.04 26.96 11.46
N ALA A 48 18.09 27.09 10.11
CA ALA A 48 19.24 26.68 9.29
C ALA A 48 20.50 27.48 9.60
N GLN A 49 20.38 28.79 9.80
CA GLN A 49 21.51 29.65 10.17
C GLN A 49 22.04 29.33 11.57
N THR A 50 21.15 29.09 12.53
CA THR A 50 21.53 28.67 13.90
C THR A 50 22.17 27.29 13.86
N ALA A 51 21.63 26.35 13.08
CA ALA A 51 22.22 25.02 12.88
C ALA A 51 23.63 25.09 12.25
N LYS A 52 23.80 25.99 11.27
CA LYS A 52 25.09 26.22 10.62
C LYS A 52 26.14 26.78 11.57
N LEU A 53 25.79 27.79 12.36
CA LEU A 53 26.66 28.35 13.40
C LEU A 53 27.03 27.33 14.48
N THR A 54 26.05 26.50 14.87
CA THR A 54 26.28 25.42 15.84
C THR A 54 27.20 24.36 15.28
N ALA A 55 27.01 23.98 13.99
CA ALA A 55 27.85 23.03 13.29
C ALA A 55 29.30 23.54 13.13
N GLU A 56 29.48 24.83 12.78
CA GLU A 56 30.80 25.45 12.69
C GLU A 56 31.51 25.46 14.03
N LYS A 57 30.79 25.81 15.12
CA LYS A 57 31.34 25.78 16.47
C LYS A 57 31.69 24.38 16.93
N GLN A 58 30.87 23.39 16.61
CA GLN A 58 31.18 21.98 16.87
C GLN A 58 32.38 21.49 16.03
N ALA A 59 32.48 21.90 14.77
CA ALA A 59 33.62 21.57 13.93
C ALA A 59 34.95 22.15 14.48
N GLN A 60 34.90 23.39 14.98
CA GLN A 60 36.09 24.01 15.63
C GLN A 60 36.48 23.29 16.93
N LEU A 61 35.52 22.90 17.77
CA LEU A 61 35.76 22.11 18.97
C LEU A 61 36.34 20.74 18.64
N LYS A 62 35.80 20.06 17.62
CA LYS A 62 36.34 18.78 17.13
C LYS A 62 37.75 18.90 16.57
N ALA A 63 38.04 19.95 15.81
CA ALA A 63 39.39 20.22 15.31
C ALA A 63 40.38 20.45 16.46
N ALA A 64 39.98 21.16 17.50
CA ALA A 64 40.82 21.37 18.72
C ALA A 64 41.05 20.06 19.48
N GLN A 65 40.00 19.20 19.61
CA GLN A 65 40.12 17.86 20.22
C GLN A 65 41.04 16.93 19.42
N ALA A 66 41.02 17.01 18.09
CA ALA A 66 41.88 16.20 17.23
C ALA A 66 43.37 16.56 17.32
N THR A 67 43.72 17.76 17.80
CA THR A 67 45.10 18.20 18.00
C THR A 67 45.60 18.01 19.44
N ASP A 68 44.70 17.83 20.41
CA ASP A 68 45.04 17.62 21.81
C ASP A 68 45.32 16.14 22.09
N THR A 69 46.60 15.79 22.28
CA THR A 69 47.05 14.42 22.57
C THR A 69 46.50 13.84 23.89
N THR A 70 45.95 14.67 24.77
CA THR A 70 45.34 14.28 26.03
C THR A 70 43.82 14.13 25.93
N ALA A 71 43.24 14.50 24.78
CA ALA A 71 41.80 14.41 24.54
C ALA A 71 41.34 12.96 24.51
N LEU A 72 40.12 12.75 25.01
CA LEU A 72 39.44 11.44 24.89
C LEU A 72 39.34 11.03 23.43
N PHE A 73 39.64 9.77 23.14
CA PHE A 73 39.62 9.21 21.79
C PHE A 73 40.65 9.81 20.80
N TYR A 74 41.72 10.47 21.26
CA TYR A 74 42.70 11.07 20.37
C TYR A 74 43.17 10.13 19.25
N ALA A 75 43.52 8.88 19.59
CA ALA A 75 43.96 7.88 18.62
C ALA A 75 42.84 7.50 17.63
N ALA A 76 41.60 7.42 18.11
CA ALA A 76 40.43 7.09 17.29
C ALA A 76 40.01 8.26 16.39
N LEU A 77 40.25 9.51 16.79
CA LEU A 77 39.95 10.70 15.96
C LEU A 77 40.98 10.87 14.81
N ASN A 78 42.19 10.37 14.99
CA ASN A 78 43.31 10.54 14.05
C ASN A 78 43.71 9.25 13.31
N GLY A 79 42.93 8.19 13.42
CA GLY A 79 43.20 6.92 12.76
C GLY A 79 43.01 6.98 11.24
N LYS A 80 43.31 5.86 10.56
CA LYS A 80 43.03 5.67 9.13
C LYS A 80 41.82 4.74 8.95
N ALA A 81 40.79 5.23 8.29
CA ALA A 81 39.61 4.44 8.00
C ALA A 81 39.94 3.30 7.01
N GLN A 82 39.33 2.14 7.23
CA GLN A 82 39.40 0.98 6.36
C GLN A 82 38.04 0.29 6.31
N ASP A 83 37.78 -0.44 5.23
CA ASP A 83 36.54 -1.18 5.01
C ASP A 83 36.77 -2.68 5.32
N ILE A 84 35.81 -3.31 5.98
CA ILE A 84 35.82 -4.73 6.36
C ILE A 84 34.61 -5.38 5.75
N ILE A 85 34.78 -6.56 5.16
CA ILE A 85 33.68 -7.27 4.49
C ILE A 85 33.27 -8.45 5.37
N LEU A 86 31.98 -8.45 5.76
CA LEU A 86 31.29 -9.62 6.30
C LEU A 86 30.38 -10.21 5.22
N LYS A 87 30.41 -11.51 5.02
CA LYS A 87 29.68 -12.16 3.95
C LYS A 87 29.21 -13.57 4.32
N ASN A 88 28.07 -13.92 3.79
CA ASN A 88 27.57 -15.30 3.77
C ASN A 88 27.05 -15.64 2.34
N SER A 89 26.29 -16.71 2.19
CA SER A 89 25.71 -17.11 0.90
C SER A 89 24.59 -16.17 0.40
N LYS A 90 24.01 -15.33 1.26
CA LYS A 90 22.81 -14.51 0.98
C LYS A 90 23.09 -13.01 0.96
N VAL A 91 24.04 -12.53 1.75
CA VAL A 91 24.32 -11.11 1.89
C VAL A 91 25.82 -10.84 2.00
N GLU A 92 26.25 -9.67 1.53
CA GLU A 92 27.58 -9.14 1.70
C GLU A 92 27.48 -7.71 2.24
N LEU A 93 28.09 -7.50 3.42
CA LEU A 93 28.07 -6.23 4.14
C LEU A 93 29.48 -5.65 4.20
N THR A 94 29.64 -4.41 3.78
CA THR A 94 30.89 -3.67 3.97
C THR A 94 30.74 -2.75 5.18
N LEU A 95 31.51 -3.00 6.22
CA LEU A 95 31.59 -2.16 7.41
C LEU A 95 32.74 -1.18 7.27
N SER A 96 32.51 0.08 7.63
CA SER A 96 33.58 1.07 7.74
C SER A 96 34.06 1.14 9.17
N THR A 97 35.39 1.14 9.37
CA THR A 97 35.95 1.41 10.69
C THR A 97 35.74 2.86 11.13
N LYS A 98 35.46 3.79 10.22
CA LYS A 98 34.96 5.11 10.56
C LYS A 98 33.50 5.04 10.91
N GLY A 99 33.15 5.38 12.13
CA GLY A 99 31.82 5.25 12.67
C GLY A 99 31.46 3.84 13.15
N GLY A 100 32.19 2.82 12.69
CA GLY A 100 31.91 1.42 13.01
C GLY A 100 30.61 0.91 12.44
N VAL A 101 30.17 1.37 11.27
CA VAL A 101 28.82 1.13 10.72
C VAL A 101 28.87 0.38 9.40
N VAL A 102 27.73 -0.25 9.04
CA VAL A 102 27.55 -0.85 7.72
C VAL A 102 27.43 0.27 6.69
N LYS A 103 28.38 0.34 5.76
CA LYS A 103 28.46 1.34 4.70
C LYS A 103 27.82 0.88 3.39
N LYS A 104 27.77 -0.44 3.16
CA LYS A 104 27.21 -1.04 1.97
C LYS A 104 26.55 -2.37 2.31
N ALA A 105 25.37 -2.60 1.75
CA ALA A 105 24.66 -3.87 1.86
C ALA A 105 24.27 -4.39 0.47
N VAL A 106 24.78 -5.58 0.11
CA VAL A 106 24.50 -6.27 -1.15
C VAL A 106 23.73 -7.53 -0.85
N ILE A 107 22.57 -7.68 -1.46
CA ILE A 107 21.67 -8.85 -1.34
C ILE A 107 21.97 -9.77 -2.51
N LYS A 108 22.55 -10.93 -2.23
CA LYS A 108 22.90 -11.95 -3.22
C LYS A 108 21.68 -12.68 -3.73
N ASN A 109 21.78 -13.23 -4.93
CA ASN A 109 20.73 -14.00 -5.61
C ASN A 109 19.51 -13.19 -6.04
N TYR A 110 19.55 -11.88 -5.97
CA TYR A 110 18.57 -10.96 -6.54
C TYR A 110 19.28 -10.04 -7.51
N ILE A 111 18.98 -10.19 -8.79
CA ILE A 111 19.61 -9.39 -9.85
C ILE A 111 18.97 -7.99 -9.85
N GLY A 112 19.80 -6.94 -9.81
CA GLY A 112 19.36 -5.57 -9.91
C GLY A 112 18.81 -5.23 -11.31
N HIS A 113 17.94 -4.23 -11.40
CA HIS A 113 17.53 -3.67 -12.69
C HIS A 113 18.50 -2.54 -13.09
N ASN A 114 18.87 -2.53 -14.37
CA ASN A 114 19.60 -1.39 -14.93
C ASN A 114 18.61 -0.25 -15.21
N ILE A 115 18.43 0.61 -14.22
CA ILE A 115 17.45 1.72 -14.25
C ILE A 115 17.80 2.75 -15.33
N ALA A 116 19.08 2.87 -15.70
CA ALA A 116 19.51 3.78 -16.75
C ALA A 116 19.20 3.30 -18.17
N VAL A 117 18.90 2.00 -18.36
CA VAL A 117 18.63 1.39 -19.66
C VAL A 117 17.13 1.16 -19.84
N LYS A 118 16.58 1.72 -20.92
CA LYS A 118 15.13 1.72 -21.19
C LYS A 118 14.58 0.40 -21.71
N ASP A 119 15.43 -0.48 -22.22
CA ASP A 119 15.03 -1.76 -22.83
C ASP A 119 14.63 -2.85 -21.83
N GLY A 120 14.76 -2.58 -20.53
CA GLY A 120 14.43 -3.53 -19.48
C GLY A 120 15.51 -4.54 -19.17
N SER A 121 16.73 -4.31 -19.66
CA SER A 121 17.85 -5.16 -19.30
C SER A 121 18.04 -5.19 -17.79
N GLN A 122 18.28 -6.38 -17.26
CA GLN A 122 18.67 -6.55 -15.86
C GLN A 122 20.14 -6.18 -15.72
N ASP A 123 20.49 -5.53 -14.62
CA ASP A 123 21.88 -5.39 -14.21
C ASP A 123 22.38 -6.79 -13.85
N GLN A 124 23.51 -7.22 -14.40
CA GLN A 124 24.10 -8.53 -14.05
C GLN A 124 24.66 -8.58 -12.61
N LYS A 125 24.46 -7.52 -11.84
CA LYS A 125 24.94 -7.37 -10.46
C LYS A 125 23.83 -7.65 -9.47
N ASP A 126 24.24 -8.12 -8.30
CA ASP A 126 23.35 -8.29 -7.15
C ASP A 126 22.77 -6.95 -6.68
N VAL A 127 21.58 -6.99 -6.09
CA VAL A 127 20.90 -5.81 -5.54
C VAL A 127 21.75 -5.16 -4.45
N THR A 128 22.03 -3.88 -4.60
CA THR A 128 22.70 -3.05 -3.58
C THR A 128 21.68 -2.14 -2.91
N LEU A 129 21.34 -2.38 -1.64
CA LEU A 129 20.35 -1.58 -0.91
C LEU A 129 20.81 -0.14 -0.77
N PHE A 130 22.03 0.04 -0.26
CA PHE A 130 22.69 1.33 -0.09
C PHE A 130 24.19 1.18 -0.22
N SER A 131 24.90 2.27 -0.50
CA SER A 131 26.35 2.30 -0.62
C SER A 131 26.91 3.69 -0.32
N GLY A 132 28.05 3.76 0.39
CA GLY A 132 28.71 5.02 0.69
C GLY A 132 27.88 5.94 1.58
N ASP A 133 27.57 7.13 1.06
CA ASP A 133 26.83 8.18 1.80
C ASP A 133 25.30 8.04 1.68
N ASP A 134 24.79 6.94 1.09
CA ASP A 134 23.34 6.70 1.01
C ASP A 134 22.74 6.45 2.39
N GLN A 135 23.54 5.89 3.31
CA GLN A 135 23.12 5.57 4.67
C GLN A 135 24.10 6.16 5.68
N SER A 136 23.58 6.64 6.81
CA SER A 136 24.39 7.03 7.96
C SER A 136 23.75 6.54 9.26
N LEU A 137 24.57 6.01 10.14
CA LEU A 137 24.18 5.60 11.49
C LEU A 137 25.17 6.20 12.49
N ASN A 138 24.67 6.85 13.51
CA ASN A 138 25.47 7.47 14.55
C ASN A 138 24.90 7.16 15.93
N PHE A 139 25.75 6.66 16.82
CA PHE A 139 25.43 6.54 18.23
C PHE A 139 26.09 7.71 18.97
N MET A 140 25.29 8.48 19.67
CA MET A 140 25.75 9.63 20.45
C MET A 140 25.58 9.35 21.94
N LEU A 141 26.69 9.41 22.68
CA LEU A 141 26.74 9.27 24.13
C LEU A 141 27.04 10.64 24.73
N ALA A 142 26.13 11.14 25.57
CA ALA A 142 26.28 12.41 26.24
C ALA A 142 27.19 12.26 27.49
N ALA A 143 28.50 12.53 27.32
CA ALA A 143 29.44 12.60 28.43
C ALA A 143 29.38 13.98 29.10
N LYS A 144 29.91 14.07 30.34
CA LYS A 144 29.83 15.29 31.19
C LYS A 144 30.40 16.54 30.51
N ASN A 145 31.47 16.40 29.73
CA ASN A 145 32.17 17.55 29.15
C ASN A 145 31.97 17.69 27.64
N SER A 146 31.54 16.64 26.95
CA SER A 146 31.36 16.65 25.50
C SER A 146 30.54 15.45 25.05
N ASN A 147 29.85 15.55 23.91
CA ASN A 147 29.22 14.40 23.28
C ASN A 147 30.24 13.55 22.55
N ILE A 148 30.15 12.23 22.71
CA ILE A 148 30.91 11.24 21.96
C ILE A 148 30.03 10.77 20.81
N GLU A 149 30.43 11.06 19.59
CA GLU A 149 29.70 10.64 18.39
C GLU A 149 30.51 9.56 17.66
N THR A 150 29.94 8.37 17.52
CA THR A 150 30.66 7.24 16.88
C THR A 150 31.04 7.54 15.45
N LYS A 151 30.24 8.32 14.70
CA LYS A 151 30.55 8.70 13.30
C LYS A 151 31.89 9.42 13.11
N ASP A 152 32.43 10.04 14.18
CA ASP A 152 33.69 10.75 14.14
C ASP A 152 34.87 9.85 14.52
N LEU A 153 34.62 8.70 15.14
CA LEU A 153 35.65 7.79 15.63
C LEU A 153 36.07 6.79 14.56
N ILE A 154 37.35 6.48 14.52
CA ILE A 154 37.91 5.40 13.71
C ILE A 154 38.28 4.26 14.65
N PHE A 155 37.57 3.15 14.48
CA PHE A 155 37.74 1.97 15.31
C PHE A 155 38.88 1.08 14.78
N THR A 156 39.57 0.44 15.69
CA THR A 156 40.58 -0.58 15.36
C THR A 156 39.92 -1.94 15.30
N PRO A 157 40.01 -2.65 14.17
CA PRO A 157 39.41 -3.97 14.03
C PRO A 157 40.24 -5.06 14.66
N SER A 158 39.57 -6.06 15.26
CA SER A 158 40.16 -7.30 15.74
C SER A 158 39.18 -8.45 15.54
N ASN A 159 39.61 -9.68 15.68
CA ASN A 159 38.80 -10.90 15.51
C ASN A 159 38.02 -10.91 14.18
N VAL A 160 38.68 -10.47 13.10
CA VAL A 160 38.04 -10.38 11.77
C VAL A 160 37.94 -11.77 11.14
N THR A 161 36.71 -12.17 10.83
CA THR A 161 36.40 -13.36 10.03
C THR A 161 35.40 -12.99 8.93
N ASP A 162 34.97 -13.95 8.12
CA ASP A 162 33.90 -13.70 7.12
C ASP A 162 32.56 -13.33 7.78
N SER A 163 32.34 -13.66 9.05
CA SER A 163 31.06 -13.45 9.74
C SER A 163 31.15 -12.63 11.03
N THR A 164 32.34 -12.34 11.53
CA THR A 164 32.51 -11.62 12.80
C THR A 164 33.57 -10.53 12.69
N VAL A 165 33.39 -9.46 13.45
CA VAL A 165 34.41 -8.44 13.69
C VAL A 165 34.16 -7.72 15.01
N THR A 166 35.23 -7.44 15.74
CA THR A 166 35.22 -6.57 16.90
C THR A 166 35.91 -5.25 16.52
N LEU A 167 35.24 -4.14 16.72
CA LEU A 167 35.72 -2.78 16.43
C LEU A 167 35.89 -2.05 17.76
N THR A 168 37.11 -1.59 18.09
CA THR A 168 37.40 -0.95 19.37
C THR A 168 37.96 0.44 19.17
N ALA A 169 37.37 1.43 19.84
CA ALA A 169 37.90 2.80 19.96
C ALA A 169 38.40 3.02 21.39
N VAL A 170 39.65 3.38 21.52
CA VAL A 170 40.31 3.63 22.82
C VAL A 170 40.10 5.10 23.21
N ALA A 171 39.43 5.31 24.36
CA ALA A 171 39.16 6.64 24.91
C ALA A 171 40.29 7.15 25.84
N GLY A 172 41.14 6.26 26.32
CA GLY A 172 42.22 6.50 27.25
C GLY A 172 42.63 5.19 27.91
N GLU A 173 43.56 5.23 28.87
CA GLU A 173 44.03 4.03 29.57
C GLU A 173 42.86 3.32 30.27
N GLY A 174 42.65 2.06 29.95
CA GLY A 174 41.55 1.23 30.49
C GLY A 174 40.12 1.66 30.12
N LYS A 175 39.95 2.54 29.11
CA LYS A 175 38.68 3.06 28.66
C LYS A 175 38.46 2.75 27.19
N THR A 176 37.48 1.94 26.86
CA THR A 176 37.21 1.52 25.49
C THR A 176 35.72 1.60 25.14
N LEU A 177 35.41 1.92 23.91
CA LEU A 177 34.12 1.76 23.29
C LEU A 177 34.23 0.67 22.22
N THR A 178 33.51 -0.42 22.41
CA THR A 178 33.62 -1.61 21.57
C THR A 178 32.30 -1.89 20.86
N LEU A 179 32.36 -2.18 19.56
CA LEU A 179 31.24 -2.65 18.73
C LEU A 179 31.58 -4.07 18.26
N ASN A 180 30.75 -5.04 18.61
CA ASN A 180 30.89 -6.41 18.13
C ASN A 180 29.83 -6.70 17.09
N TYR A 181 30.22 -7.21 15.95
CA TYR A 181 29.35 -7.61 14.87
C TYR A 181 29.43 -9.10 14.62
N THR A 182 28.28 -9.75 14.43
CA THR A 182 28.18 -11.16 14.06
C THR A 182 27.10 -11.34 13.01
N LEU A 183 27.49 -11.68 11.78
CA LEU A 183 26.59 -11.98 10.68
C LEU A 183 26.07 -13.41 10.83
N GLY A 184 24.75 -13.59 10.86
CA GLY A 184 24.08 -14.87 10.88
C GLY A 184 24.19 -15.64 9.56
N LYS A 185 23.50 -16.77 9.48
CA LYS A 185 23.46 -17.58 8.24
C LYS A 185 22.57 -16.94 7.16
N ASP A 186 21.60 -16.14 7.57
CA ASP A 186 20.64 -15.48 6.71
C ASP A 186 20.92 -13.97 6.59
N TYR A 187 19.93 -13.13 6.75
CA TYR A 187 20.02 -11.68 6.52
C TYR A 187 20.18 -10.89 7.81
N LEU A 188 20.34 -11.56 8.96
CA LEU A 188 20.48 -10.92 10.28
C LEU A 188 21.95 -10.64 10.62
N LEU A 189 22.23 -9.41 11.00
CA LEU A 189 23.49 -8.94 11.56
C LEU A 189 23.26 -8.57 13.02
N ASN A 190 23.85 -9.29 13.95
CA ASN A 190 23.84 -8.94 15.37
C ASN A 190 24.93 -7.90 15.65
N MET A 191 24.59 -6.90 16.47
CA MET A 191 25.49 -5.84 16.91
C MET A 191 25.36 -5.64 18.42
N SER A 192 26.49 -5.49 19.11
CA SER A 192 26.52 -5.01 20.49
C SER A 192 27.45 -3.82 20.65
N LEU A 193 27.02 -2.83 21.45
CA LEU A 193 27.80 -1.64 21.81
C LEU A 193 28.07 -1.70 23.32
N GLN A 194 29.34 -1.60 23.72
CA GLN A 194 29.77 -1.68 25.11
C GLN A 194 30.84 -0.61 25.40
N ALA A 195 30.67 0.10 26.53
CA ALA A 195 31.60 1.14 26.96
C ALA A 195 32.29 0.69 28.26
N GLU A 196 33.48 0.10 28.16
CA GLU A 196 34.21 -0.40 29.31
C GLU A 196 35.11 0.68 29.93
N GLY A 197 35.17 0.71 31.25
CA GLY A 197 35.99 1.67 31.99
C GLY A 197 35.54 3.13 31.89
N MET A 198 34.45 3.41 31.19
CA MET A 198 34.01 4.76 30.87
C MET A 198 32.95 5.34 31.84
N GLY A 199 32.54 4.62 32.87
CA GLY A 199 31.43 5.03 33.78
C GLY A 199 31.63 6.42 34.40
N GLY A 200 32.86 6.79 34.74
CA GLY A 200 33.21 8.13 35.27
C GLY A 200 32.99 9.30 34.30
N LEU A 201 32.88 9.03 33.00
CA LEU A 201 32.66 10.06 31.96
C LEU A 201 31.20 10.49 31.88
N PHE A 202 30.27 9.67 32.33
CA PHE A 202 28.85 9.92 32.23
C PHE A 202 28.23 10.45 33.53
N ALA A 203 27.08 11.08 33.45
CA ALA A 203 26.32 11.46 34.62
C ALA A 203 25.78 10.18 35.34
N PRO A 204 25.60 10.19 36.68
CA PRO A 204 25.18 9.01 37.44
C PRO A 204 23.85 8.36 36.99
N ASN A 205 22.97 9.17 36.41
CA ASN A 205 21.67 8.74 35.91
C ASN A 205 21.62 8.58 34.37
N TYR A 206 22.76 8.63 33.70
CA TYR A 206 22.82 8.44 32.25
C TYR A 206 22.62 6.96 31.91
N ASN A 207 21.53 6.65 31.25
CA ASN A 207 21.11 5.27 30.95
C ASN A 207 20.55 5.08 29.55
N GLN A 208 20.71 6.07 28.68
CA GLN A 208 20.22 6.03 27.30
C GLN A 208 21.27 6.53 26.34
N ILE A 209 21.32 5.94 25.15
CA ILE A 209 22.12 6.37 24.02
C ILE A 209 21.21 6.93 22.93
N ASP A 210 21.56 8.08 22.37
CA ASP A 210 20.87 8.64 21.22
C ASP A 210 21.36 7.98 19.94
N ILE A 211 20.43 7.61 19.06
CA ILE A 211 20.67 6.93 17.80
C ILE A 211 20.10 7.80 16.68
N ASN A 212 20.95 8.22 15.75
CA ASN A 212 20.52 8.88 14.53
C ASN A 212 20.81 7.96 13.36
N TRP A 213 19.75 7.49 12.70
CA TRP A 213 19.81 6.62 11.53
C TRP A 213 19.12 7.28 10.36
N GLN A 214 19.80 7.36 9.22
CA GLN A 214 19.30 8.00 8.02
C GLN A 214 19.63 7.15 6.80
N GLU A 215 18.75 7.15 5.80
CA GLU A 215 18.98 6.48 4.54
C GLU A 215 18.28 7.22 3.39
N ARG A 216 19.01 7.42 2.30
CA ARG A 216 18.40 7.71 1.00
C ARG A 216 18.05 6.38 0.33
N CYS A 217 16.78 6.03 0.37
CA CYS A 217 16.28 4.76 -0.15
C CYS A 217 16.43 4.72 -1.68
N LYS A 218 17.35 3.88 -2.16
CA LYS A 218 17.68 3.75 -3.58
C LYS A 218 16.56 3.07 -4.35
N GLN A 219 16.28 3.59 -5.55
CA GLN A 219 15.40 2.91 -6.50
C GLN A 219 16.01 1.58 -6.93
N GLN A 220 15.26 0.48 -6.81
CA GLN A 220 15.68 -0.88 -7.19
C GLN A 220 14.89 -1.39 -8.39
N GLU A 221 13.70 -0.83 -8.66
CA GLU A 221 12.80 -1.30 -9.71
C GLU A 221 12.69 -0.25 -10.84
N ARG A 222 12.34 -0.70 -12.05
CA ARG A 222 12.24 0.20 -13.23
C ARG A 222 11.17 1.26 -13.08
N GLY A 223 10.03 0.91 -12.48
CA GLY A 223 8.89 1.80 -12.30
C GLY A 223 8.99 2.66 -11.06
N PHE A 224 9.61 3.86 -11.14
CA PHE A 224 9.77 4.76 -10.01
C PHE A 224 8.45 5.04 -9.28
N THR A 225 7.41 5.45 -10.01
CA THR A 225 6.10 5.82 -9.42
C THR A 225 5.47 4.63 -8.69
N PHE A 226 5.62 3.44 -9.25
CA PHE A 226 5.07 2.22 -8.69
C PHE A 226 5.84 1.76 -7.45
N GLU A 227 7.16 1.70 -7.52
CA GLU A 227 8.01 1.34 -6.38
C GLU A 227 7.88 2.35 -5.23
N ASN A 228 7.88 3.66 -5.54
CA ASN A 228 7.77 4.73 -4.56
C ASN A 228 6.47 4.65 -3.73
N ARG A 229 5.39 4.09 -4.27
CA ARG A 229 4.12 3.85 -3.56
C ARG A 229 4.28 2.85 -2.41
N TYR A 230 5.19 1.89 -2.53
CA TYR A 230 5.45 0.87 -1.50
C TYR A 230 6.67 1.19 -0.63
N ALA A 231 7.39 2.27 -0.94
CA ALA A 231 8.51 2.72 -0.13
C ALA A 231 8.02 3.49 1.09
N THR A 232 8.27 2.96 2.30
CA THR A 232 7.76 3.51 3.56
C THR A 232 8.79 3.39 4.69
N LEU A 233 8.82 4.36 5.59
CA LEU A 233 9.37 4.19 6.92
C LEU A 233 8.30 3.51 7.77
N THR A 234 8.57 2.29 8.23
CA THR A 234 7.66 1.44 8.99
C THR A 234 8.26 1.14 10.35
N TYR A 235 7.44 1.05 11.38
CA TYR A 235 7.91 0.73 12.73
C TYR A 235 6.90 -0.15 13.47
N LYS A 236 7.37 -0.93 14.46
CA LYS A 236 6.51 -1.73 15.34
C LYS A 236 6.49 -1.13 16.73
N LYS A 237 5.30 -0.85 17.24
CA LYS A 237 5.06 -0.49 18.64
C LYS A 237 5.25 -1.72 19.51
N HIS A 238 5.86 -1.56 20.67
CA HIS A 238 6.15 -2.69 21.57
C HIS A 238 4.89 -3.45 21.99
N ASP A 239 3.89 -2.72 22.51
CA ASP A 239 2.61 -3.30 22.94
C ASP A 239 1.52 -3.15 21.87
N GLY A 240 1.89 -3.05 20.60
CA GLY A 240 0.95 -2.75 19.52
C GLY A 240 1.32 -3.38 18.18
N GLY A 241 0.59 -2.97 17.16
CA GLY A 241 0.85 -3.36 15.78
C GLY A 241 1.95 -2.53 15.11
N THR A 242 2.16 -2.82 13.84
CA THR A 242 3.02 -2.02 12.97
C THR A 242 2.28 -0.80 12.43
N ASP A 243 3.00 0.31 12.31
CA ASP A 243 2.52 1.55 11.71
C ASP A 243 3.56 2.07 10.70
N TYR A 244 3.19 3.01 9.84
CA TYR A 244 4.09 3.56 8.82
C TYR A 244 3.78 5.03 8.52
N LEU A 245 4.81 5.77 8.07
CA LEU A 245 4.64 7.14 7.63
C LEU A 245 4.03 7.20 6.22
N SER A 246 3.43 8.35 5.88
CA SER A 246 2.76 8.56 4.59
C SER A 246 3.59 8.12 3.38
N GLU A 247 2.93 7.44 2.44
CA GLU A 247 3.54 6.94 1.20
C GLU A 247 3.77 8.04 0.15
N THR A 248 3.02 9.13 0.21
CA THR A 248 2.94 10.12 -0.88
C THR A 248 3.42 11.52 -0.53
N SER A 249 3.52 11.86 0.76
CA SER A 249 3.85 13.21 1.23
C SER A 249 4.96 13.17 2.27
N GLU A 250 5.68 14.27 2.41
CA GLU A 250 6.58 14.45 3.55
C GLU A 250 5.77 14.33 4.84
N LYS A 251 6.28 13.52 5.76
CA LYS A 251 5.68 13.34 7.08
C LYS A 251 6.76 13.18 8.13
N GLU A 252 6.60 13.91 9.21
CA GLU A 252 7.35 13.74 10.46
C GLU A 252 6.38 13.33 11.56
N GLU A 253 6.79 12.37 12.38
CA GLU A 253 6.00 11.85 13.49
C GLU A 253 6.88 11.64 14.71
N THR A 254 6.35 11.96 15.89
CA THR A 254 6.98 11.64 17.18
C THR A 254 6.20 10.50 17.80
N THR A 255 6.86 9.37 18.09
CA THR A 255 6.19 8.19 18.63
C THR A 255 5.79 8.38 20.08
N GLU A 256 4.56 7.99 20.40
CA GLU A 256 4.05 8.02 21.78
C GLU A 256 4.43 6.74 22.54
N ASP A 257 4.53 5.61 21.82
CA ASP A 257 4.83 4.30 22.36
C ASP A 257 6.31 3.91 22.13
N PRO A 258 6.88 3.04 23.01
CA PRO A 258 8.15 2.40 22.73
C PRO A 258 8.07 1.55 21.44
N MET A 259 9.20 1.37 20.74
CA MET A 259 9.23 0.60 19.50
C MET A 259 10.20 -0.58 19.62
N ASP A 260 9.81 -1.73 19.02
CA ASP A 260 10.69 -2.89 18.92
C ASP A 260 11.69 -2.75 17.77
N TRP A 261 11.23 -2.22 16.63
CA TRP A 261 12.06 -2.00 15.45
C TRP A 261 11.56 -0.84 14.58
N VAL A 262 12.50 -0.32 13.79
CA VAL A 262 12.26 0.65 12.70
C VAL A 262 12.82 0.07 11.41
N ALA A 263 12.10 0.25 10.29
CA ALA A 263 12.44 -0.24 8.98
C ALA A 263 12.42 0.87 7.92
N PHE A 264 13.48 0.97 7.15
CA PHE A 264 13.56 1.72 5.90
C PHE A 264 13.33 0.75 4.75
N LYS A 265 12.26 0.93 4.05
CA LYS A 265 11.72 -0.07 3.12
C LYS A 265 11.49 0.54 1.74
N ASN A 266 11.88 -0.19 0.69
CA ASN A 266 11.33 -0.05 -0.66
C ASN A 266 10.27 -1.15 -0.92
N GLN A 267 9.92 -1.41 -2.17
CA GLN A 267 8.91 -2.42 -2.49
C GLN A 267 9.33 -3.83 -2.04
N PHE A 268 10.52 -4.28 -2.42
CA PHE A 268 10.95 -5.66 -2.26
C PHE A 268 12.06 -5.89 -1.25
N PHE A 269 12.66 -4.86 -0.70
CA PHE A 269 13.77 -4.97 0.23
C PHE A 269 13.62 -4.01 1.40
N SER A 270 14.23 -4.35 2.52
CA SER A 270 14.22 -3.52 3.73
C SER A 270 15.56 -3.54 4.44
N ALA A 271 15.89 -2.40 5.04
CA ALA A 271 16.88 -2.28 6.10
C ALA A 271 16.10 -2.07 7.42
N VAL A 272 16.27 -2.95 8.39
CA VAL A 272 15.54 -2.90 9.67
C VAL A 272 16.51 -2.89 10.82
N MET A 273 16.27 -2.03 11.81
CA MET A 273 17.00 -2.01 13.08
C MET A 273 16.08 -2.42 14.20
N ILE A 274 16.45 -3.48 14.93
CA ILE A 274 15.70 -4.09 16.03
C ILE A 274 16.48 -3.85 17.32
N ALA A 275 15.85 -3.33 18.37
CA ALA A 275 16.48 -3.15 19.66
C ALA A 275 16.08 -4.25 20.64
N LYS A 276 17.01 -4.77 21.43
CA LYS A 276 16.72 -5.79 22.47
C LYS A 276 15.77 -5.24 23.53
N ASP A 277 16.09 -4.07 24.10
CA ASP A 277 15.35 -3.46 25.19
C ASP A 277 14.36 -2.38 24.74
N ASN A 278 14.01 -2.37 23.44
CA ASN A 278 13.15 -1.41 22.75
C ASN A 278 13.79 -0.02 22.57
N PHE A 279 13.31 0.71 21.57
CA PHE A 279 13.53 2.15 21.47
C PHE A 279 12.56 2.87 22.38
N ALA A 280 13.04 3.87 23.10
CA ALA A 280 12.25 4.65 24.04
C ALA A 280 11.18 5.50 23.32
N THR A 281 10.15 5.89 24.05
CA THR A 281 9.12 6.85 23.60
C THR A 281 9.75 8.17 23.16
N GLY A 282 9.06 8.90 22.27
CA GLY A 282 9.52 10.21 21.79
C GLY A 282 10.54 10.12 20.66
N ALA A 283 10.65 8.97 19.99
CA ALA A 283 11.45 8.87 18.77
C ALA A 283 10.85 9.73 17.66
N LYS A 284 11.69 10.45 16.93
CA LYS A 284 11.29 11.29 15.80
C LYS A 284 11.61 10.56 14.51
N LEU A 285 10.56 10.27 13.77
CA LEU A 285 10.64 9.57 12.48
C LEU A 285 10.22 10.53 11.38
N LYS A 286 11.00 10.58 10.30
CA LYS A 286 10.71 11.44 9.16
C LYS A 286 10.90 10.70 7.84
N SER A 287 9.98 10.93 6.90
CA SER A 287 10.03 10.44 5.53
C SER A 287 9.81 11.60 4.57
N THR A 288 10.79 11.87 3.71
CA THR A 288 10.74 12.93 2.70
C THR A 288 10.83 12.31 1.32
N PRO A 289 9.80 12.41 0.47
CA PRO A 289 9.85 11.96 -0.93
C PRO A 289 10.93 12.70 -1.72
N LEU A 290 11.61 11.98 -2.61
CA LEU A 290 12.62 12.53 -3.50
C LEU A 290 12.14 12.54 -4.95
N GLU A 291 12.77 13.35 -5.78
CA GLU A 291 12.40 13.47 -7.19
C GLU A 291 12.85 12.25 -8.00
N LYS A 292 12.05 11.87 -9.01
CA LYS A 292 12.32 10.76 -9.95
C LYS A 292 13.70 10.88 -10.61
N SER A 293 14.16 12.09 -10.91
CA SER A 293 15.44 12.38 -11.52
C SER A 293 16.65 11.98 -10.66
N SER A 294 16.46 11.86 -9.33
CA SER A 294 17.53 11.49 -8.39
C SER A 294 17.82 10.00 -8.36
N HIS A 295 16.93 9.14 -8.84
CA HIS A 295 16.94 7.68 -8.69
C HIS A 295 16.93 7.19 -7.23
N TYR A 296 16.47 8.05 -6.32
CA TYR A 296 16.17 7.73 -4.93
C TYR A 296 14.68 7.96 -4.67
N LEU A 297 14.05 7.05 -3.95
CA LEU A 297 12.61 7.09 -3.68
C LEU A 297 12.28 8.08 -2.57
N LYS A 298 13.01 7.96 -1.45
CA LYS A 298 12.77 8.69 -0.21
C LYS A 298 14.05 8.94 0.55
N HIS A 299 14.03 9.99 1.37
CA HIS A 299 15.00 10.18 2.44
C HIS A 299 14.29 9.86 3.76
N TYR A 300 14.81 8.86 4.47
CA TYR A 300 14.32 8.43 5.77
C TYR A 300 15.25 8.91 6.88
N GLU A 301 14.66 9.36 8.00
CA GLU A 301 15.37 9.76 9.20
C GLU A 301 14.67 9.16 10.42
N ALA A 302 15.44 8.53 11.31
CA ALA A 302 14.99 8.01 12.58
C ALA A 302 15.94 8.48 13.70
N ASN A 303 15.42 9.34 14.57
CA ASN A 303 16.11 9.79 15.77
C ASN A 303 15.49 9.09 16.98
N MET A 304 16.21 8.15 17.55
CA MET A 304 15.72 7.21 18.55
C MET A 304 16.61 7.22 19.78
N LYS A 305 16.12 6.62 20.87
CA LYS A 305 16.91 6.36 22.08
C LYS A 305 16.78 4.91 22.48
N ALA A 306 17.88 4.31 22.93
CA ALA A 306 17.89 2.95 23.45
C ALA A 306 18.58 2.87 24.80
N GLY A 307 18.35 1.79 25.53
CA GLY A 307 19.01 1.55 26.82
C GLY A 307 20.54 1.49 26.71
N PHE A 308 21.22 2.09 27.67
CA PHE A 308 22.68 2.12 27.75
C PHE A 308 23.14 1.94 29.20
N ASP A 309 24.13 1.07 29.38
CA ASP A 309 24.78 0.89 30.69
C ASP A 309 26.16 1.58 30.70
N PRO A 310 26.29 2.76 31.37
CA PRO A 310 27.53 3.49 31.45
C PRO A 310 28.63 2.75 32.25
N THR A 311 28.27 1.72 33.04
CA THR A 311 29.25 0.92 33.77
C THR A 311 29.96 -0.09 32.89
N GLY A 312 29.45 -0.34 31.70
CA GLY A 312 30.00 -1.31 30.76
C GLY A 312 29.74 -2.78 31.10
N LYS A 313 28.88 -3.08 32.09
CA LYS A 313 28.57 -4.47 32.48
C LYS A 313 27.57 -5.12 31.53
N ARG A 314 26.68 -4.32 30.94
CA ARG A 314 25.67 -4.79 29.99
C ARG A 314 25.85 -4.07 28.65
N PRO A 315 26.02 -4.81 27.55
CA PRO A 315 26.04 -4.19 26.23
C PRO A 315 24.65 -3.72 25.80
N SER A 316 24.57 -2.64 25.03
CA SER A 316 23.38 -2.32 24.25
C SER A 316 23.37 -3.21 23.01
N GLU A 317 22.33 -4.01 22.82
CA GLU A 317 22.27 -5.02 21.76
C GLU A 317 21.21 -4.68 20.72
N PHE A 318 21.59 -4.80 19.46
CA PHE A 318 20.76 -4.55 18.30
C PHE A 318 20.89 -5.69 17.29
N GLU A 319 19.86 -5.89 16.51
CA GLU A 319 19.90 -6.73 15.30
C GLU A 319 19.53 -5.88 14.11
N PHE A 320 20.23 -6.08 13.00
CA PHE A 320 19.89 -5.49 11.72
C PHE A 320 19.44 -6.59 10.76
N TYR A 321 18.37 -6.33 10.06
CA TYR A 321 17.95 -7.14 8.93
C TYR A 321 18.22 -6.35 7.65
N PHE A 322 18.99 -6.92 6.73
CA PHE A 322 19.21 -6.39 5.39
C PHE A 322 18.81 -7.46 4.40
N GLY A 323 17.61 -7.37 3.85
CA GLY A 323 17.11 -8.48 3.05
C GLY A 323 15.81 -8.22 2.31
N PRO A 324 15.31 -9.27 1.63
CA PRO A 324 14.11 -9.21 0.82
C PRO A 324 12.84 -9.20 1.68
N ASN A 325 11.80 -8.51 1.20
CA ASN A 325 10.45 -8.50 1.78
C ASN A 325 9.69 -9.78 1.38
N ASP A 326 10.23 -10.93 1.73
CA ASP A 326 9.55 -12.23 1.58
C ASP A 326 8.76 -12.56 2.85
N PHE A 327 7.48 -12.85 2.69
CA PHE A 327 6.57 -13.07 3.82
C PHE A 327 7.04 -14.22 4.73
N ARG A 328 7.47 -15.35 4.14
CA ARG A 328 7.89 -16.53 4.92
C ARG A 328 9.24 -16.32 5.59
N LEU A 329 10.14 -15.68 4.86
CA LEU A 329 11.45 -15.33 5.41
C LEU A 329 11.31 -14.37 6.59
N LEU A 330 10.49 -13.32 6.46
CA LEU A 330 10.27 -12.36 7.53
C LEU A 330 9.58 -12.98 8.75
N GLN A 331 8.73 -14.00 8.56
CA GLN A 331 8.23 -14.82 9.69
C GLN A 331 9.34 -15.61 10.37
N SER A 332 10.31 -16.13 9.61
CA SER A 332 11.41 -16.92 10.21
C SER A 332 12.36 -16.08 11.04
N VAL A 333 12.47 -14.76 10.74
CA VAL A 333 13.31 -13.83 11.52
C VAL A 333 12.95 -13.84 13.00
N GLU A 334 11.67 -14.00 13.34
CA GLU A 334 11.23 -14.08 14.74
C GLU A 334 11.82 -15.28 15.50
N THR A 335 11.99 -16.41 14.81
CA THR A 335 12.62 -17.62 15.39
C THR A 335 14.14 -17.57 15.34
N GLU A 336 14.72 -16.80 14.46
CA GLU A 336 16.17 -16.64 14.29
C GLU A 336 16.76 -15.53 15.18
N SER A 337 15.93 -14.55 15.55
CA SER A 337 16.30 -13.46 16.44
C SER A 337 16.68 -13.98 17.83
N LYS A 338 17.75 -13.43 18.39
CA LYS A 338 18.20 -13.75 19.75
C LYS A 338 17.37 -13.07 20.84
N PHE A 339 16.46 -12.17 20.46
CA PHE A 339 15.76 -11.32 21.43
C PHE A 339 14.46 -11.93 21.97
N ALA A 340 14.02 -13.07 21.44
CA ALA A 340 12.82 -13.80 21.87
C ALA A 340 11.57 -12.90 22.00
N LYS A 341 11.34 -12.05 21.00
CA LYS A 341 10.22 -11.11 20.92
C LYS A 341 9.29 -11.48 19.78
N GLU A 342 8.01 -11.09 19.90
CA GLU A 342 7.08 -11.06 18.78
C GLU A 342 7.39 -9.87 17.88
N LEU A 343 8.06 -10.12 16.76
CA LEU A 343 8.55 -9.07 15.87
C LEU A 343 7.55 -8.69 14.78
N ASP A 344 6.63 -9.60 14.40
CA ASP A 344 5.64 -9.35 13.33
C ASP A 344 6.26 -8.78 12.02
N MET A 345 7.51 -9.15 11.69
CA MET A 345 8.22 -8.54 10.56
C MET A 345 7.56 -8.85 9.21
N GLU A 346 6.77 -9.90 9.10
CA GLU A 346 5.99 -10.18 7.89
C GLU A 346 4.98 -9.08 7.54
N ARG A 347 4.71 -8.16 8.46
CA ARG A 347 3.89 -6.97 8.20
C ARG A 347 4.57 -5.95 7.30
N LEU A 348 5.87 -6.04 7.08
CA LEU A 348 6.58 -5.29 6.05
C LEU A 348 6.07 -5.63 4.65
N VAL A 349 5.54 -6.85 4.43
CA VAL A 349 4.82 -7.20 3.20
C VAL A 349 3.39 -6.68 3.28
N TYR A 350 3.07 -5.70 2.46
CA TYR A 350 1.74 -5.09 2.44
C TYR A 350 0.72 -6.02 1.77
N LEU A 351 -0.11 -6.67 2.56
CA LEU A 351 -1.18 -7.58 2.09
C LEU A 351 -2.58 -6.93 2.10
N GLY A 352 -2.66 -5.61 2.27
CA GLY A 352 -3.90 -4.86 2.35
C GLY A 352 -4.47 -4.72 3.76
N TRP A 353 -5.63 -4.07 3.88
CA TRP A 353 -6.37 -3.88 5.12
C TRP A 353 -6.77 -5.21 5.76
N PRO A 354 -7.16 -5.25 7.03
CA PRO A 354 -7.35 -6.49 7.80
C PRO A 354 -8.19 -7.55 7.08
N LEU A 355 -9.31 -7.17 6.44
CA LEU A 355 -10.15 -8.08 5.68
C LEU A 355 -9.42 -8.74 4.50
N PHE A 356 -8.70 -7.94 3.72
CA PHE A 356 -7.96 -8.42 2.54
C PHE A 356 -6.71 -9.19 2.94
N ARG A 357 -6.07 -8.78 4.04
CA ARG A 357 -4.94 -9.50 4.65
C ARG A 357 -5.34 -10.91 5.07
N ILE A 358 -6.52 -11.12 5.64
CA ILE A 358 -7.02 -12.47 6.00
C ILE A 358 -7.09 -13.34 4.74
N ILE A 359 -7.69 -12.84 3.64
CA ILE A 359 -7.77 -13.58 2.37
C ILE A 359 -6.37 -13.93 1.86
N ASN A 360 -5.47 -12.94 1.84
CA ASN A 360 -4.12 -13.13 1.33
C ASN A 360 -3.27 -14.04 2.22
N ARG A 361 -3.31 -13.87 3.54
CA ARG A 361 -2.51 -14.66 4.51
C ARG A 361 -2.95 -16.12 4.56
N TRP A 362 -4.26 -16.39 4.61
CA TRP A 362 -4.78 -17.73 4.86
C TRP A 362 -5.14 -18.52 3.60
N PHE A 363 -5.28 -17.86 2.46
CA PHE A 363 -5.62 -18.51 1.20
C PHE A 363 -4.58 -18.24 0.12
N THR A 364 -4.40 -16.98 -0.31
CA THR A 364 -3.61 -16.65 -1.50
C THR A 364 -2.14 -17.10 -1.34
N LEU A 365 -1.49 -16.79 -0.21
CA LEU A 365 -0.10 -17.17 0.06
C LEU A 365 0.10 -18.69 0.06
N TYR A 366 -0.78 -19.45 0.71
CA TYR A 366 -0.63 -20.90 0.76
C TYR A 366 -0.77 -21.54 -0.63
N VAL A 367 -1.77 -21.10 -1.39
CA VAL A 367 -1.99 -21.59 -2.76
C VAL A 367 -0.82 -21.19 -3.66
N PHE A 368 -0.35 -19.95 -3.53
CA PHE A 368 0.78 -19.43 -4.28
C PHE A 368 2.06 -20.21 -3.99
N ASP A 369 2.42 -20.37 -2.70
CA ASP A 369 3.61 -21.13 -2.26
C ASP A 369 3.57 -22.60 -2.72
N TRP A 370 2.38 -23.21 -2.72
CA TRP A 370 2.22 -24.59 -3.17
C TRP A 370 2.38 -24.72 -4.69
N LEU A 371 1.73 -23.85 -5.46
CA LEU A 371 1.80 -23.88 -6.92
C LEU A 371 3.18 -23.48 -7.45
N SER A 372 3.85 -22.53 -6.80
CA SER A 372 5.17 -22.03 -7.22
C SER A 372 6.29 -23.08 -7.14
N LYS A 373 6.09 -24.14 -6.36
CA LYS A 373 7.03 -25.28 -6.30
C LYS A 373 7.02 -26.14 -7.55
N VAL A 374 5.93 -26.09 -8.31
CA VAL A 374 5.70 -27.02 -9.45
C VAL A 374 5.61 -26.27 -10.77
N PHE A 375 5.08 -25.06 -10.78
CA PHE A 375 4.76 -24.31 -11.99
C PHE A 375 5.54 -22.99 -12.09
N PRO A 376 5.88 -22.53 -13.33
CA PRO A 376 6.39 -21.18 -13.54
C PRO A 376 5.40 -20.12 -13.08
N MET A 377 5.89 -18.96 -12.61
CA MET A 377 5.08 -17.93 -11.95
C MET A 377 3.91 -17.40 -12.78
N GLY A 378 4.07 -17.25 -14.10
CA GLY A 378 2.95 -16.85 -14.97
C GLY A 378 1.83 -17.90 -15.02
N VAL A 379 2.17 -19.19 -14.99
CA VAL A 379 1.18 -20.30 -14.89
C VAL A 379 0.52 -20.29 -13.50
N VAL A 380 1.28 -20.00 -12.44
CA VAL A 380 0.73 -19.86 -11.07
C VAL A 380 -0.36 -18.79 -11.04
N LEU A 381 -0.14 -17.63 -11.67
CA LEU A 381 -1.15 -16.56 -11.75
C LEU A 381 -2.43 -17.01 -12.47
N ILE A 382 -2.29 -17.79 -13.55
CA ILE A 382 -3.45 -18.37 -14.27
C ILE A 382 -4.19 -19.36 -13.38
N LEU A 383 -3.48 -20.29 -12.72
CA LEU A 383 -4.08 -21.33 -11.88
C LEU A 383 -4.77 -20.75 -10.64
N ILE A 384 -4.18 -19.75 -9.98
CA ILE A 384 -4.83 -19.03 -8.88
C ILE A 384 -6.11 -18.34 -9.38
N THR A 385 -6.04 -17.68 -10.53
CA THR A 385 -7.21 -17.05 -11.13
C THR A 385 -8.32 -18.06 -11.39
N LEU A 386 -7.97 -19.20 -12.00
CA LEU A 386 -8.93 -20.27 -12.27
C LEU A 386 -9.54 -20.84 -11.00
N LEU A 387 -8.74 -21.07 -9.97
CA LEU A 387 -9.20 -21.57 -8.67
C LEU A 387 -10.17 -20.57 -8.00
N LEU A 388 -9.84 -19.29 -7.99
CA LEU A 388 -10.73 -18.24 -7.47
C LEU A 388 -12.05 -18.17 -8.26
N LYS A 389 -11.99 -18.32 -9.60
CA LYS A 389 -13.21 -18.38 -10.44
C LYS A 389 -14.04 -19.63 -10.14
N LEU A 390 -13.40 -20.76 -9.89
CA LEU A 390 -14.11 -22.00 -9.54
C LEU A 390 -14.83 -21.87 -8.19
N ILE A 391 -14.16 -21.31 -7.18
CA ILE A 391 -14.76 -21.07 -5.85
C ILE A 391 -15.95 -20.10 -5.95
N THR A 392 -15.84 -19.06 -6.75
CA THR A 392 -16.90 -18.04 -6.89
C THR A 392 -18.00 -18.44 -7.88
N PHE A 393 -17.77 -19.44 -8.72
CA PHE A 393 -18.69 -19.86 -9.78
C PHE A 393 -20.11 -20.14 -9.31
N PRO A 394 -20.39 -20.88 -8.21
CA PRO A 394 -21.75 -21.13 -7.75
C PRO A 394 -22.53 -19.84 -7.47
N MET A 395 -21.85 -18.84 -6.91
CA MET A 395 -22.43 -17.52 -6.60
C MET A 395 -22.67 -16.71 -7.87
N VAL A 396 -21.70 -16.70 -8.80
CA VAL A 396 -21.83 -16.05 -10.11
C VAL A 396 -22.99 -16.66 -10.90
N LYS A 397 -23.12 -18.00 -10.93
CA LYS A 397 -24.22 -18.71 -11.57
C LYS A 397 -25.58 -18.34 -10.95
N LYS A 398 -25.68 -18.32 -9.62
CA LYS A 398 -26.93 -17.95 -8.91
C LYS A 398 -27.37 -16.53 -9.24
N SER A 399 -26.43 -15.59 -9.28
CA SER A 399 -26.72 -14.20 -9.64
C SER A 399 -27.07 -14.04 -11.11
N TYR A 400 -26.33 -14.71 -12.00
CA TYR A 400 -26.67 -14.75 -13.42
C TYR A 400 -28.09 -15.25 -13.65
N MET A 401 -28.49 -16.35 -13.00
CA MET A 401 -29.84 -16.90 -13.08
C MET A 401 -30.90 -15.93 -12.54
N SER A 402 -30.58 -15.13 -11.53
CA SER A 402 -31.48 -14.09 -11.05
C SER A 402 -31.66 -12.96 -12.08
N SER A 403 -30.57 -12.53 -12.69
CA SER A 403 -30.61 -11.56 -13.79
C SER A 403 -31.38 -12.10 -15.01
N ALA A 404 -31.20 -13.38 -15.34
CA ALA A 404 -31.96 -14.04 -16.41
C ALA A 404 -33.48 -14.10 -16.10
N LYS A 405 -33.87 -14.35 -14.84
CA LYS A 405 -35.26 -14.30 -14.41
C LYS A 405 -35.87 -12.90 -14.58
N MET A 406 -35.13 -11.84 -14.24
CA MET A 406 -35.62 -10.48 -14.45
C MET A 406 -35.80 -10.16 -15.95
N ARG A 407 -34.88 -10.66 -16.80
CA ARG A 407 -34.98 -10.48 -18.25
C ARG A 407 -36.22 -11.14 -18.85
N VAL A 408 -36.50 -12.40 -18.52
CA VAL A 408 -37.68 -13.10 -19.06
C VAL A 408 -39.00 -12.54 -18.54
N LEU A 409 -39.00 -11.82 -17.42
CA LEU A 409 -40.19 -11.13 -16.88
C LEU A 409 -40.40 -9.73 -17.51
N LYS A 410 -39.47 -9.21 -18.29
CA LYS A 410 -39.57 -7.87 -18.89
C LYS A 410 -40.87 -7.60 -19.62
N PRO A 411 -41.41 -8.49 -20.52
CA PRO A 411 -42.65 -8.22 -21.21
C PRO A 411 -43.84 -8.01 -20.24
N LYS A 412 -43.88 -8.77 -19.13
CA LYS A 412 -44.93 -8.66 -18.10
C LYS A 412 -44.76 -7.42 -17.22
N LEU A 413 -43.53 -6.95 -17.03
CA LEU A 413 -43.25 -5.68 -16.36
C LEU A 413 -43.64 -4.50 -17.24
N ASP A 414 -43.31 -4.55 -18.54
CA ASP A 414 -43.69 -3.53 -19.52
C ASP A 414 -45.23 -3.38 -19.58
N GLU A 415 -45.96 -4.49 -19.57
CA GLU A 415 -47.44 -4.49 -19.54
C GLU A 415 -47.98 -3.86 -18.24
N ALA A 416 -47.46 -4.26 -17.08
CA ALA A 416 -47.88 -3.73 -15.79
C ALA A 416 -47.54 -2.24 -15.59
N THR A 417 -46.59 -1.73 -16.31
CA THR A 417 -46.12 -0.32 -16.19
C THR A 417 -46.59 0.58 -17.31
N LYS A 418 -47.29 0.06 -18.32
CA LYS A 418 -47.83 0.84 -19.48
C LYS A 418 -48.66 2.04 -19.08
N GLN A 419 -49.42 1.95 -18.00
CA GLN A 419 -50.29 3.02 -17.52
C GLN A 419 -49.57 4.17 -16.84
N PHE A 420 -48.29 3.99 -16.46
CA PHE A 420 -47.51 4.99 -15.74
C PHE A 420 -46.46 5.64 -16.67
N ASN A 421 -46.90 6.56 -17.53
CA ASN A 421 -46.04 7.18 -18.56
C ASN A 421 -45.63 8.62 -18.23
N LYS A 422 -46.22 9.24 -17.20
CA LYS A 422 -45.90 10.63 -16.82
C LYS A 422 -44.68 10.67 -15.86
N PRO A 423 -43.88 11.74 -15.87
CA PRO A 423 -42.79 11.92 -14.92
C PRO A 423 -43.24 11.86 -13.45
N GLU A 424 -44.47 12.26 -13.16
CA GLU A 424 -45.08 12.28 -11.81
C GLU A 424 -45.38 10.87 -11.29
N ASP A 425 -45.57 9.89 -12.19
CA ASP A 425 -45.91 8.51 -11.87
C ASP A 425 -44.72 7.60 -11.59
N GLN A 426 -43.49 8.12 -11.57
CA GLN A 426 -42.27 7.29 -11.41
C GLN A 426 -42.30 6.42 -10.17
N MET A 427 -42.80 6.94 -9.04
CA MET A 427 -42.86 6.19 -7.79
C MET A 427 -43.89 5.04 -7.89
N GLN A 428 -45.03 5.29 -8.52
CA GLN A 428 -46.08 4.26 -8.74
C GLN A 428 -45.57 3.20 -9.72
N LYS A 429 -44.86 3.59 -10.77
CA LYS A 429 -44.22 2.68 -11.71
C LYS A 429 -43.20 1.77 -11.02
N GLN A 430 -42.37 2.32 -10.15
CA GLN A 430 -41.38 1.55 -9.37
C GLN A 430 -42.07 0.59 -8.40
N GLN A 431 -43.15 1.01 -7.74
CA GLN A 431 -43.98 0.14 -6.88
C GLN A 431 -44.59 -1.01 -7.66
N ALA A 432 -45.18 -0.75 -8.83
CA ALA A 432 -45.78 -1.78 -9.69
C ALA A 432 -44.72 -2.80 -10.16
N MET A 433 -43.53 -2.35 -10.53
CA MET A 433 -42.42 -3.23 -10.87
C MET A 433 -41.98 -4.10 -9.69
N MET A 434 -41.84 -3.51 -8.50
CA MET A 434 -41.45 -4.23 -7.29
C MET A 434 -42.49 -5.25 -6.86
N GLN A 435 -43.77 -4.90 -7.00
CA GLN A 435 -44.88 -5.82 -6.75
C GLN A 435 -44.83 -7.02 -7.70
N LYS A 436 -44.60 -6.78 -8.99
CA LYS A 436 -44.47 -7.86 -9.98
C LYS A 436 -43.25 -8.76 -9.68
N TYR A 437 -42.09 -8.20 -9.36
CA TYR A 437 -40.96 -9.00 -8.95
C TYR A 437 -41.25 -9.86 -7.72
N SER A 438 -41.97 -9.31 -6.74
CA SER A 438 -42.42 -10.03 -5.54
C SER A 438 -43.39 -11.17 -5.87
N GLU A 439 -44.38 -10.95 -6.78
CA GLU A 439 -45.30 -11.99 -7.24
C GLU A 439 -44.57 -13.21 -7.81
N TYR A 440 -43.49 -12.99 -8.59
CA TYR A 440 -42.70 -14.06 -9.18
C TYR A 440 -41.53 -14.54 -8.28
N GLY A 441 -41.35 -13.92 -7.10
CA GLY A 441 -40.28 -14.27 -6.15
C GLY A 441 -38.87 -14.00 -6.68
N VAL A 442 -38.73 -12.94 -7.43
CA VAL A 442 -37.47 -12.48 -7.98
C VAL A 442 -37.00 -11.23 -7.22
N SER A 443 -35.73 -11.20 -6.79
CA SER A 443 -35.18 -10.04 -6.11
C SER A 443 -34.26 -9.25 -7.05
N PRO A 444 -34.51 -7.95 -7.27
CA PRO A 444 -33.64 -7.12 -8.13
C PRO A 444 -32.23 -6.93 -7.57
N LEU A 445 -32.08 -7.01 -6.25
CA LEU A 445 -30.76 -6.89 -5.58
C LEU A 445 -29.82 -8.08 -5.83
N SER A 446 -30.36 -9.23 -6.23
CA SER A 446 -29.56 -10.43 -6.47
C SER A 446 -28.69 -10.34 -7.74
N GLY A 447 -28.96 -9.39 -8.63
CA GLY A 447 -28.16 -9.12 -9.83
C GLY A 447 -26.79 -8.48 -9.52
N CYS A 448 -26.66 -7.69 -8.46
CA CYS A 448 -25.41 -7.03 -8.07
C CYS A 448 -24.54 -7.87 -7.09
N LEU A 449 -25.05 -8.98 -6.59
CA LEU A 449 -24.38 -9.85 -5.61
C LEU A 449 -22.98 -10.34 -6.06
N PRO A 450 -22.71 -10.70 -7.36
CA PRO A 450 -21.38 -11.09 -7.80
C PRO A 450 -20.36 -9.98 -7.61
N MET A 451 -20.72 -8.74 -7.90
CA MET A 451 -19.82 -7.59 -7.75
C MET A 451 -19.39 -7.42 -6.29
N LEU A 452 -20.33 -7.54 -5.35
CA LEU A 452 -20.04 -7.42 -3.92
C LEU A 452 -19.12 -8.52 -3.40
N ILE A 453 -19.23 -9.75 -3.94
CA ILE A 453 -18.40 -10.89 -3.54
C ILE A 453 -17.03 -10.84 -4.22
N GLN A 454 -16.98 -10.42 -5.48
CA GLN A 454 -15.77 -10.39 -6.26
C GLN A 454 -14.85 -9.23 -5.88
N MET A 455 -15.39 -8.11 -5.41
CA MET A 455 -14.62 -6.91 -5.04
C MET A 455 -13.57 -7.18 -3.94
N PRO A 456 -13.86 -7.88 -2.82
CA PRO A 456 -12.85 -8.20 -1.83
C PRO A 456 -11.69 -9.06 -2.38
N ILE A 457 -11.99 -10.02 -3.25
CA ILE A 457 -10.98 -10.87 -3.90
C ILE A 457 -10.12 -10.03 -4.84
N TRP A 458 -10.74 -9.14 -5.61
CA TRP A 458 -10.05 -8.26 -6.54
C TRP A 458 -9.08 -7.31 -5.82
N ILE A 459 -9.52 -6.71 -4.70
CA ILE A 459 -8.68 -5.85 -3.86
C ILE A 459 -7.58 -6.67 -3.15
N ALA A 460 -7.89 -7.89 -2.71
CA ALA A 460 -6.88 -8.76 -2.11
C ALA A 460 -5.74 -9.05 -3.08
N MET A 461 -6.05 -9.41 -4.32
CA MET A 461 -5.04 -9.66 -5.35
C MET A 461 -4.31 -8.38 -5.80
N PHE A 462 -4.98 -7.23 -5.79
CA PHE A 462 -4.36 -5.92 -6.02
C PHE A 462 -3.25 -5.61 -5.01
N ASN A 463 -3.42 -6.04 -3.76
CA ASN A 463 -2.41 -5.86 -2.73
C ASN A 463 -1.37 -6.99 -2.72
N PHE A 464 -1.73 -8.20 -3.13
CA PHE A 464 -0.84 -9.36 -3.08
C PHE A 464 0.17 -9.37 -4.23
N VAL A 465 -0.29 -9.28 -5.48
CA VAL A 465 0.57 -9.48 -6.66
C VAL A 465 1.74 -8.49 -6.72
N PRO A 466 1.55 -7.17 -6.47
CA PRO A 466 2.67 -6.22 -6.49
C PRO A 466 3.71 -6.42 -5.39
N ASN A 467 3.33 -7.08 -4.29
CA ASN A 467 4.20 -7.31 -3.14
C ASN A 467 4.76 -8.74 -3.07
N ALA A 468 4.46 -9.58 -4.07
CA ALA A 468 5.00 -10.93 -4.17
C ALA A 468 6.40 -10.88 -4.80
N ILE A 469 7.44 -10.86 -3.98
CA ILE A 469 8.84 -10.82 -4.44
C ILE A 469 9.21 -12.01 -5.35
N GLN A 470 8.50 -13.13 -5.23
CA GLN A 470 8.69 -14.31 -6.07
C GLN A 470 8.40 -14.06 -7.56
N LEU A 471 7.65 -13.00 -7.88
CA LEU A 471 7.40 -12.59 -9.26
C LEU A 471 8.54 -11.77 -9.87
N ARG A 472 9.44 -11.26 -9.02
CA ARG A 472 10.55 -10.41 -9.45
C ARG A 472 11.57 -11.19 -10.27
N GLY A 473 11.90 -10.65 -11.44
CA GLY A 473 12.81 -11.30 -12.39
C GLY A 473 12.25 -12.54 -13.08
N GLN A 474 10.95 -12.84 -12.89
CA GLN A 474 10.31 -14.00 -13.55
C GLN A 474 9.69 -13.60 -14.88
N SER A 475 10.13 -14.22 -15.95
CA SER A 475 9.58 -14.01 -17.29
C SER A 475 8.40 -14.93 -17.59
N PHE A 476 7.45 -14.44 -18.38
CA PHE A 476 6.34 -15.25 -18.89
C PHE A 476 5.78 -14.69 -20.19
N LEU A 477 5.66 -15.53 -21.22
CA LEU A 477 5.26 -15.15 -22.58
C LEU A 477 6.17 -14.03 -23.12
N TRP A 478 5.62 -12.84 -23.38
CA TRP A 478 6.34 -11.65 -23.83
C TRP A 478 6.85 -10.77 -22.68
N MET A 479 6.40 -11.04 -21.45
CA MET A 479 6.80 -10.27 -20.28
C MET A 479 8.17 -10.72 -19.79
N HIS A 480 9.14 -9.82 -19.75
CA HIS A 480 10.49 -10.12 -19.27
C HIS A 480 10.57 -10.23 -17.75
N ASP A 481 9.73 -9.49 -17.05
CA ASP A 481 9.63 -9.49 -15.59
C ASP A 481 8.19 -9.21 -15.15
N LEU A 482 7.61 -10.14 -14.39
CA LEU A 482 6.23 -10.04 -13.89
C LEU A 482 6.05 -8.98 -12.81
N SER A 483 7.13 -8.51 -12.17
CA SER A 483 7.06 -7.50 -11.10
C SER A 483 7.07 -6.06 -11.61
N THR A 484 7.44 -5.82 -12.88
CA THR A 484 7.51 -4.50 -13.49
C THR A 484 6.60 -4.38 -14.71
N PHE A 485 6.46 -3.21 -15.29
CA PHE A 485 5.68 -3.00 -16.52
C PHE A 485 6.36 -3.61 -17.75
N ASP A 486 5.59 -3.96 -18.78
CA ASP A 486 6.03 -4.55 -20.04
C ASP A 486 5.85 -3.58 -21.23
N PRO A 487 6.82 -2.71 -21.52
CA PRO A 487 6.64 -1.70 -22.53
C PRO A 487 6.63 -2.30 -23.94
N ILE A 488 5.56 -2.05 -24.70
CA ILE A 488 5.53 -2.32 -26.14
C ILE A 488 6.18 -1.17 -26.91
N PHE A 489 6.08 0.02 -26.34
CA PHE A 489 6.64 1.25 -26.90
C PHE A 489 7.09 2.18 -25.77
N SER A 490 8.32 2.73 -25.88
CA SER A 490 8.88 3.70 -24.94
C SER A 490 9.50 4.86 -25.71
N TRP A 491 9.15 6.12 -25.33
CA TRP A 491 9.64 7.33 -25.97
C TRP A 491 10.62 8.15 -25.13
N GLY A 492 10.83 7.74 -23.89
CA GLY A 492 11.94 8.23 -23.05
C GLY A 492 11.79 9.60 -22.41
N HIS A 493 10.61 10.17 -22.44
CA HIS A 493 10.23 11.35 -21.67
C HIS A 493 8.82 11.16 -21.12
N ASP A 494 8.51 11.76 -19.97
CA ASP A 494 7.20 11.64 -19.36
C ASP A 494 6.17 12.46 -20.14
N VAL A 495 5.14 11.82 -20.70
CA VAL A 495 3.97 12.44 -21.29
C VAL A 495 2.89 12.52 -20.22
N TRP A 496 2.28 13.69 -20.06
CA TRP A 496 1.24 13.89 -19.06
C TRP A 496 0.14 12.82 -19.14
N LEU A 497 -0.20 12.19 -18.02
CA LEU A 497 -1.13 11.08 -17.85
C LEU A 497 -0.67 9.70 -18.38
N VAL A 498 0.19 9.63 -19.39
CA VAL A 498 0.57 8.34 -20.02
C VAL A 498 1.90 7.82 -19.47
N GLY A 499 2.78 8.73 -18.99
CA GLY A 499 4.13 8.37 -18.59
C GLY A 499 5.08 8.30 -19.79
N ASP A 500 6.12 7.48 -19.70
CA ASP A 500 7.18 7.34 -20.70
C ASP A 500 7.05 6.09 -21.59
N HIS A 501 5.96 5.31 -21.43
CA HIS A 501 5.75 4.04 -22.13
C HIS A 501 4.27 3.66 -22.26
N ILE A 502 4.01 2.64 -23.07
CA ILE A 502 2.73 1.93 -23.14
C ILE A 502 2.96 0.46 -22.84
N SER A 503 2.27 -0.06 -21.83
CA SER A 503 2.31 -1.47 -21.42
C SER A 503 1.33 -2.31 -22.23
N LEU A 504 1.81 -3.42 -22.80
CA LEU A 504 0.98 -4.36 -23.56
C LEU A 504 -0.05 -5.06 -22.67
N THR A 505 0.37 -5.51 -21.49
CA THR A 505 -0.55 -6.15 -20.55
C THR A 505 -1.63 -5.22 -20.07
N CYS A 506 -1.35 -3.91 -19.93
CA CYS A 506 -2.35 -2.90 -19.61
C CYS A 506 -3.37 -2.74 -20.75
N ILE A 507 -2.93 -2.71 -22.02
CA ILE A 507 -3.84 -2.69 -23.17
C ILE A 507 -4.74 -3.93 -23.18
N LEU A 508 -4.17 -5.12 -22.96
CA LEU A 508 -4.93 -6.38 -22.93
C LEU A 508 -5.94 -6.40 -21.77
N PHE A 509 -5.56 -5.90 -20.59
CA PHE A 509 -6.46 -5.73 -19.45
C PHE A 509 -7.61 -4.78 -19.78
N CYS A 510 -7.34 -3.61 -20.38
CA CYS A 510 -8.37 -2.66 -20.79
C CYS A 510 -9.30 -3.26 -21.86
N GLY A 511 -8.76 -3.97 -22.83
CA GLY A 511 -9.53 -4.69 -23.86
C GLY A 511 -10.45 -5.75 -23.26
N ALA A 512 -9.94 -6.57 -22.35
CA ALA A 512 -10.76 -7.56 -21.62
C ALA A 512 -11.82 -6.90 -20.74
N ASN A 513 -11.52 -5.75 -20.13
CA ASN A 513 -12.47 -4.98 -19.35
C ASN A 513 -13.60 -4.41 -20.23
N LEU A 514 -13.27 -3.89 -21.41
CA LEU A 514 -14.27 -3.44 -22.40
C LEU A 514 -15.16 -4.61 -22.84
N LEU A 515 -14.58 -5.77 -23.13
CA LEU A 515 -15.32 -6.99 -23.51
C LEU A 515 -16.26 -7.43 -22.39
N TYR A 516 -15.76 -7.52 -21.16
CA TYR A 516 -16.58 -7.89 -19.99
C TYR A 516 -17.70 -6.87 -19.72
N THR A 517 -17.39 -5.59 -19.82
CA THR A 517 -18.36 -4.49 -19.70
C THR A 517 -19.46 -4.61 -20.76
N TRP A 518 -19.08 -4.89 -22.01
CA TRP A 518 -20.04 -5.10 -23.10
C TRP A 518 -21.01 -6.25 -22.80
N PHE A 519 -20.52 -7.42 -22.34
CA PHE A 519 -21.38 -8.53 -21.94
C PHE A 519 -22.32 -8.17 -20.78
N THR A 520 -21.80 -7.49 -19.77
CA THR A 520 -22.59 -7.10 -18.59
C THR A 520 -23.68 -6.08 -18.97
N MET A 521 -23.36 -5.14 -19.85
CA MET A 521 -24.32 -4.15 -20.32
C MET A 521 -25.43 -4.74 -21.19
N GLN A 522 -25.10 -5.71 -22.04
CA GLN A 522 -26.12 -6.45 -22.78
C GLN A 522 -27.15 -7.09 -21.82
N GLN A 523 -26.68 -7.67 -20.72
CA GLN A 523 -27.55 -8.24 -19.69
C GLN A 523 -28.43 -7.17 -19.02
N GLN A 524 -27.87 -6.00 -18.73
CA GLN A 524 -28.60 -4.92 -18.04
C GLN A 524 -29.65 -4.25 -18.93
N LYS A 525 -29.33 -4.02 -20.22
CA LYS A 525 -30.29 -3.48 -21.19
C LYS A 525 -31.56 -4.32 -21.28
N ASP A 526 -31.42 -5.64 -21.27
CA ASP A 526 -32.52 -6.57 -21.37
C ASP A 526 -33.41 -6.60 -20.10
N GLN A 527 -32.96 -5.99 -19.00
CA GLN A 527 -33.70 -5.97 -17.71
C GLN A 527 -34.47 -4.69 -17.46
N MET A 528 -34.27 -3.63 -18.25
CA MET A 528 -34.80 -2.31 -17.97
C MET A 528 -36.05 -1.97 -18.73
N VAL A 529 -36.91 -1.21 -18.06
CA VAL A 529 -38.26 -0.82 -18.52
C VAL A 529 -38.40 0.70 -18.51
N GLY A 530 -38.80 1.29 -19.63
CA GLY A 530 -39.18 2.69 -19.74
C GLY A 530 -38.03 3.73 -19.54
N GLN A 531 -38.33 4.84 -18.88
CA GLN A 531 -37.47 5.99 -18.72
C GLN A 531 -36.14 5.73 -17.97
N GLN A 532 -36.03 4.60 -17.22
CA GLN A 532 -34.76 4.12 -16.66
C GLN A 532 -33.73 3.81 -17.77
N ALA A 533 -34.19 3.52 -18.98
CA ALA A 533 -33.30 3.31 -20.13
C ALA A 533 -32.50 4.56 -20.51
N ASP A 534 -33.03 5.77 -20.29
CA ASP A 534 -32.32 7.02 -20.64
C ASP A 534 -31.29 7.43 -19.57
N GLN A 535 -31.61 7.23 -18.29
CA GLN A 535 -30.62 7.37 -17.21
C GLN A 535 -29.48 6.37 -17.36
N MET A 536 -29.79 5.18 -17.88
CA MET A 536 -28.81 4.14 -18.13
C MET A 536 -27.86 4.48 -19.28
N LYS A 537 -28.28 5.23 -20.29
CA LYS A 537 -27.35 5.66 -21.37
C LYS A 537 -26.17 6.45 -20.82
N MET A 538 -26.42 7.35 -19.86
CA MET A 538 -25.35 8.11 -19.21
C MET A 538 -24.42 7.19 -18.39
N MET A 539 -25.00 6.26 -17.63
CA MET A 539 -24.23 5.26 -16.86
C MET A 539 -23.45 4.33 -17.79
N GLN A 540 -24.02 3.95 -18.93
CA GLN A 540 -23.32 3.16 -19.96
C GLN A 540 -22.07 3.88 -20.50
N TRP A 541 -22.16 5.16 -20.84
CA TRP A 541 -21.03 5.95 -21.27
C TRP A 541 -19.94 6.02 -20.20
N MET A 542 -20.33 6.19 -18.95
CA MET A 542 -19.39 6.17 -17.81
C MET A 542 -18.71 4.80 -17.66
N MET A 543 -19.45 3.70 -17.81
CA MET A 543 -18.90 2.35 -17.74
C MET A 543 -17.94 2.04 -18.90
N PHE A 544 -18.16 2.56 -20.10
CA PHE A 544 -17.22 2.44 -21.22
C PHE A 544 -16.01 3.38 -21.09
N GLY A 545 -16.17 4.53 -20.43
CA GLY A 545 -15.07 5.45 -20.14
C GLY A 545 -14.12 4.94 -19.04
N MET A 546 -14.63 4.11 -18.12
CA MET A 546 -13.86 3.57 -17.00
C MET A 546 -12.59 2.79 -17.45
N PRO A 547 -12.63 1.88 -18.44
CA PRO A 547 -11.42 1.20 -18.92
C PRO A 547 -10.36 2.14 -19.49
N LEU A 548 -10.76 3.26 -20.09
CA LEU A 548 -9.82 4.28 -20.54
C LEU A 548 -9.13 4.98 -19.35
N PHE A 549 -9.89 5.27 -18.30
CA PHE A 549 -9.33 5.79 -17.05
C PHE A 549 -8.37 4.77 -16.41
N PHE A 550 -8.74 3.50 -16.40
CA PHE A 550 -7.86 2.44 -15.90
C PHE A 550 -6.56 2.29 -16.71
N PHE A 551 -6.58 2.55 -18.01
CA PHE A 551 -5.35 2.56 -18.79
C PHE A 551 -4.31 3.52 -18.21
N PHE A 552 -4.69 4.77 -17.96
CA PHE A 552 -3.78 5.76 -17.39
C PHE A 552 -3.32 5.41 -15.97
N MET A 553 -4.16 4.74 -15.19
CA MET A 553 -3.84 4.36 -13.83
C MET A 553 -2.92 3.13 -13.77
N PHE A 554 -3.14 2.13 -14.63
CA PHE A 554 -2.47 0.84 -14.57
C PHE A 554 -1.29 0.68 -15.53
N ASN A 555 -1.02 1.70 -16.36
CA ASN A 555 0.07 1.64 -17.33
C ASN A 555 1.45 1.44 -16.66
N ASP A 556 1.70 2.09 -15.52
CA ASP A 556 2.93 1.96 -14.73
C ASP A 556 2.95 0.74 -13.79
N TYR A 557 1.87 -0.05 -13.74
CA TYR A 557 1.78 -1.19 -12.83
C TYR A 557 2.46 -2.43 -13.41
N SER A 558 2.78 -3.37 -12.50
CA SER A 558 3.45 -4.62 -12.88
C SER A 558 2.67 -5.41 -13.92
N SER A 559 3.39 -5.97 -14.89
CA SER A 559 2.84 -6.83 -15.94
C SER A 559 2.09 -8.03 -15.35
N GLY A 560 2.59 -8.60 -14.24
CA GLY A 560 1.92 -9.71 -13.53
C GLY A 560 0.55 -9.32 -12.98
N LEU A 561 0.38 -8.10 -12.44
CA LEU A 561 -0.92 -7.63 -11.96
C LEU A 561 -1.89 -7.38 -13.12
N ASN A 562 -1.44 -6.69 -14.16
CA ASN A 562 -2.23 -6.45 -15.36
C ASN A 562 -2.63 -7.76 -16.04
N PHE A 563 -1.71 -8.73 -16.12
CA PHE A 563 -1.96 -10.06 -16.64
C PHE A 563 -2.99 -10.83 -15.80
N TYR A 564 -2.88 -10.80 -14.47
CA TYR A 564 -3.89 -11.39 -13.58
C TYR A 564 -5.29 -10.81 -13.87
N TYR A 565 -5.42 -9.49 -13.98
CA TYR A 565 -6.69 -8.85 -14.27
C TYR A 565 -7.20 -9.17 -15.68
N PHE A 566 -6.33 -9.18 -16.68
CA PHE A 566 -6.66 -9.59 -18.03
C PHE A 566 -7.27 -11.00 -18.05
N ILE A 567 -6.59 -11.99 -17.48
CA ILE A 567 -7.05 -13.38 -17.42
C ILE A 567 -8.33 -13.51 -16.58
N SER A 568 -8.42 -12.80 -15.46
CA SER A 568 -9.60 -12.82 -14.58
C SER A 568 -10.86 -12.29 -15.29
N LEU A 569 -10.73 -11.20 -16.05
CA LEU A 569 -11.84 -10.63 -16.83
C LEU A 569 -12.18 -11.48 -18.04
N PHE A 570 -11.18 -12.03 -18.72
CA PHE A 570 -11.37 -12.96 -19.82
C PHE A 570 -12.17 -14.20 -19.38
N PHE A 571 -11.79 -14.85 -18.29
CA PHE A 571 -12.56 -15.97 -17.73
C PHE A 571 -13.95 -15.54 -17.27
N SER A 572 -14.12 -14.34 -16.71
CA SER A 572 -15.45 -13.83 -16.36
C SER A 572 -16.33 -13.67 -17.61
N ALA A 573 -15.80 -13.10 -18.68
CA ALA A 573 -16.51 -12.96 -19.95
C ALA A 573 -16.89 -14.32 -20.54
N ALA A 574 -15.95 -15.28 -20.51
CA ALA A 574 -16.20 -16.65 -20.98
C ALA A 574 -17.28 -17.37 -20.15
N ILE A 575 -17.26 -17.25 -18.83
CA ILE A 575 -18.29 -17.80 -17.94
C ILE A 575 -19.64 -17.17 -18.25
N MET A 576 -19.71 -15.87 -18.42
CA MET A 576 -20.96 -15.17 -18.76
C MET A 576 -21.51 -15.62 -20.12
N TRP A 577 -20.63 -15.73 -21.11
CA TRP A 577 -21.01 -16.24 -22.43
C TRP A 577 -21.55 -17.68 -22.35
N ALA A 578 -20.85 -18.58 -21.63
CA ALA A 578 -21.28 -19.96 -21.45
C ALA A 578 -22.64 -20.06 -20.73
N LEU A 579 -22.82 -19.29 -19.65
CA LEU A 579 -24.10 -19.24 -18.93
C LEU A 579 -25.24 -18.72 -19.82
N ARG A 580 -24.97 -17.72 -20.67
CA ARG A 580 -25.97 -17.19 -21.61
C ARG A 580 -26.37 -18.24 -22.63
N LYS A 581 -25.43 -18.99 -23.21
CA LYS A 581 -25.69 -20.03 -24.20
C LYS A 581 -26.42 -21.24 -23.62
N THR A 582 -26.17 -21.57 -22.35
CA THR A 582 -26.76 -22.74 -21.68
C THR A 582 -28.12 -22.47 -21.03
N THR A 583 -28.53 -21.19 -20.88
CA THR A 583 -29.78 -20.83 -20.23
C THR A 583 -30.92 -20.79 -21.25
N ASN A 584 -31.91 -21.66 -21.08
CA ASN A 584 -33.15 -21.66 -21.89
C ASN A 584 -34.18 -20.72 -21.23
N GLU A 585 -34.47 -19.60 -21.90
CA GLU A 585 -35.36 -18.55 -21.40
C GLU A 585 -36.82 -18.97 -21.31
N GLU A 586 -37.29 -19.79 -22.26
CA GLU A 586 -38.69 -20.30 -22.28
C GLU A 586 -38.96 -21.23 -21.09
N LYS A 587 -38.02 -22.17 -20.82
CA LYS A 587 -38.09 -23.04 -19.65
C LYS A 587 -38.07 -22.25 -18.35
N LEU A 588 -37.23 -21.19 -18.31
CA LEU A 588 -37.14 -20.34 -17.12
C LEU A 588 -38.42 -19.57 -16.85
N LEU A 589 -39.07 -19.06 -17.89
CA LEU A 589 -40.38 -18.39 -17.78
C LEU A 589 -41.47 -19.35 -17.29
N ALA A 590 -41.54 -20.56 -17.89
CA ALA A 590 -42.49 -21.59 -17.47
C ALA A 590 -42.33 -21.97 -15.98
N ILE A 591 -41.09 -22.12 -15.50
CA ILE A 591 -40.81 -22.37 -14.07
C ILE A 591 -41.27 -21.19 -13.18
N LEU A 592 -41.11 -19.96 -13.63
CA LEU A 592 -41.55 -18.78 -12.86
C LEU A 592 -43.09 -18.68 -12.82
N GLU A 593 -43.78 -19.02 -13.89
CA GLU A 593 -45.24 -19.06 -13.95
C GLU A 593 -45.81 -20.14 -13.02
N ALA A 594 -45.29 -21.36 -13.10
CA ALA A 594 -45.69 -22.45 -12.21
C ALA A 594 -45.48 -22.08 -10.73
N ARG A 595 -44.36 -21.47 -10.36
CA ARG A 595 -44.11 -21.00 -9.00
C ARG A 595 -45.03 -19.86 -8.56
N ARG A 596 -45.45 -19.00 -9.49
CA ARG A 596 -46.43 -17.95 -9.20
C ARG A 596 -47.79 -18.53 -8.87
N GLU A 597 -48.24 -19.53 -9.64
CA GLU A 597 -49.49 -20.23 -9.38
C GLU A 597 -49.49 -21.00 -8.05
N GLU A 598 -48.40 -21.71 -7.76
CA GLU A 598 -48.18 -22.40 -6.50
C GLU A 598 -48.25 -21.44 -5.29
N ARG A 599 -47.65 -20.25 -5.40
CA ARG A 599 -47.71 -19.21 -4.37
C ARG A 599 -49.10 -18.60 -4.20
N LYS A 600 -49.86 -18.46 -5.27
CA LYS A 600 -51.25 -18.02 -5.18
C LYS A 600 -52.13 -19.02 -4.42
N ASN A 601 -51.87 -20.31 -4.64
CA ASN A 601 -52.63 -21.39 -4.03
C ASN A 601 -52.19 -21.71 -2.58
N ASN A 602 -51.01 -21.26 -2.15
CA ASN A 602 -50.50 -21.54 -0.81
C ASN A 602 -49.86 -20.29 -0.16
N PRO A 603 -50.71 -19.36 0.36
CA PRO A 603 -50.23 -18.06 0.89
C PRO A 603 -49.36 -18.16 2.14
N LYS A 604 -49.32 -19.31 2.84
CA LYS A 604 -48.42 -19.52 4.01
C LYS A 604 -46.96 -19.63 3.64
N ASN A 605 -46.59 -19.89 2.38
CA ASN A 605 -45.23 -19.90 1.88
C ASN A 605 -44.74 -18.52 1.40
N ASN A 606 -45.47 -17.45 1.65
CA ASN A 606 -45.15 -16.07 1.27
C ASN A 606 -44.16 -15.38 2.22
N MET A 607 -43.40 -16.11 3.03
CA MET A 607 -42.28 -15.54 3.76
C MET A 607 -41.10 -15.26 2.79
N GLY A 608 -41.35 -14.37 1.84
CA GLY A 608 -40.32 -13.75 1.01
C GLY A 608 -39.37 -12.98 1.91
N SER A 609 -38.11 -13.35 1.84
CA SER A 609 -36.90 -12.78 2.45
C SER A 609 -37.14 -11.65 3.46
N GLY A 610 -36.89 -11.90 4.74
CA GLY A 610 -37.12 -10.96 5.84
C GLY A 610 -36.44 -9.58 5.68
N LEU A 611 -35.50 -9.45 4.75
CA LEU A 611 -34.88 -8.17 4.39
C LEU A 611 -35.82 -7.28 3.55
N PHE A 612 -36.57 -7.88 2.62
CA PHE A 612 -37.47 -7.14 1.73
C PHE A 612 -38.73 -6.70 2.47
N ALA A 613 -39.27 -7.56 3.33
CA ALA A 613 -40.39 -7.21 4.21
C ALA A 613 -39.98 -6.11 5.21
N ARG A 614 -38.77 -6.13 5.73
CA ARG A 614 -38.21 -5.04 6.57
C ARG A 614 -38.03 -3.74 5.80
N MET A 615 -37.55 -3.77 4.54
CA MET A 615 -37.47 -2.57 3.70
C MET A 615 -38.82 -1.96 3.38
N GLN A 616 -39.83 -2.79 3.07
CA GLN A 616 -41.19 -2.30 2.87
C GLN A 616 -41.80 -1.70 4.15
N ALA A 617 -41.61 -2.34 5.29
CA ALA A 617 -42.04 -1.80 6.58
C ALA A 617 -41.32 -0.47 6.93
N LEU A 618 -40.04 -0.33 6.61
CA LEU A 618 -39.30 0.94 6.77
C LEU A 618 -39.82 2.04 5.82
N GLN A 619 -40.14 1.70 4.57
CA GLN A 619 -40.71 2.65 3.62
C GLN A 619 -42.15 3.09 4.03
N GLU A 620 -42.97 2.18 4.53
CA GLU A 620 -44.28 2.52 5.07
C GLU A 620 -44.20 3.41 6.30
N LEU A 621 -43.26 3.14 7.23
CA LEU A 621 -42.97 4.00 8.37
C LEU A 621 -42.52 5.40 7.95
N GLN A 622 -41.62 5.50 6.97
CA GLN A 622 -41.20 6.79 6.43
C GLN A 622 -42.33 7.57 5.77
N LYS A 623 -43.24 6.86 5.06
CA LYS A 623 -44.39 7.47 4.42
C LYS A 623 -45.40 7.99 5.46
N GLN A 624 -45.66 7.22 6.52
CA GLN A 624 -46.50 7.65 7.65
C GLN A 624 -45.89 8.87 8.37
N GLN A 625 -44.57 8.89 8.59
CA GLN A 625 -43.91 10.05 9.18
C GLN A 625 -43.99 11.29 8.29
N GLN A 626 -43.84 11.16 6.97
CA GLN A 626 -43.95 12.28 6.03
C GLN A 626 -45.40 12.81 5.98
N GLU A 627 -46.41 11.94 6.00
CA GLU A 627 -47.82 12.33 6.06
C GLU A 627 -48.18 13.03 7.38
N GLU A 628 -47.61 12.58 8.48
CA GLU A 628 -47.80 13.21 9.78
C GLU A 628 -47.14 14.61 9.85
N ILE A 629 -45.94 14.74 9.30
CA ILE A 629 -45.24 16.05 9.18
C ILE A 629 -46.05 17.00 8.30
N ARG A 630 -46.62 16.50 7.19
CA ARG A 630 -47.43 17.30 6.27
C ARG A 630 -48.72 17.76 6.94
N ARG A 631 -49.41 16.89 7.69
CA ARG A 631 -50.61 17.24 8.48
C ARG A 631 -50.30 18.31 9.53
N LYS A 632 -49.18 18.17 10.26
CA LYS A 632 -48.75 19.18 11.25
C LYS A 632 -48.39 20.52 10.59
N GLN A 633 -47.79 20.50 9.39
CA GLN A 633 -47.53 21.72 8.62
C GLN A 633 -48.81 22.38 8.12
N ASP A 634 -49.79 21.60 7.65
CA ASP A 634 -51.07 22.12 7.20
C ASP A 634 -51.88 22.71 8.34
N GLU A 635 -51.83 22.10 9.52
CA GLU A 635 -52.45 22.64 10.77
C GLU A 635 -51.77 23.95 11.25
N LEU A 636 -50.44 24.03 11.17
CA LEU A 636 -49.69 25.24 11.46
C LEU A 636 -49.99 26.37 10.46
N ASN A 637 -50.13 26.04 9.18
CA ASN A 637 -50.49 26.99 8.15
C ASN A 637 -51.95 27.47 8.28
N LYS A 638 -52.86 26.61 8.72
CA LYS A 638 -54.26 27.01 9.06
C LYS A 638 -54.31 27.92 10.29
N LYS A 639 -53.52 27.64 11.32
CA LYS A 639 -53.42 28.52 12.51
C LYS A 639 -52.79 29.88 12.21
N LYS A 640 -51.84 29.95 11.24
CA LYS A 640 -51.27 31.22 10.79
C LYS A 640 -52.16 32.05 9.87
N LYS A 641 -53.16 31.43 9.21
CA LYS A 641 -54.13 32.14 8.37
C LYS A 641 -55.43 32.52 9.10
N GLY A 642 -55.58 32.11 10.35
CA GLY A 642 -56.73 32.43 11.22
C GLY A 642 -56.40 33.46 12.29
N LEU A 643 -55.22 34.07 12.23
CA LEU A 643 -54.77 35.29 12.94
C LEU A 643 -54.57 36.38 11.89
#